data_ad8a7bfc7b1d04c0cb3d92a9ecf5fb74
#
_entry.id   ad8a7bfc7b1d04c0cb3d92a9ecf5fb74
#
_cell.length_a   1.000
_cell.length_b   1.000
_cell.length_c   1.000
_cell.angle_alpha   90.00
_cell.angle_beta   90.00
_cell.angle_gamma   90.00
#
_symmetry.space_group_name_H-M   'P 1'
#
loop_
_entity.id
_entity.type
_entity.pdbx_description
1 polymer ?
#
loop_
_entity_poly.entity_id
_entity_poly.type
_entity_poly.pdbx_seq_one_letter_code
_entity_poly.pdbx_strand_id
1 'polypeptide(L)'
;MHAFFLPVHGFPSAPAESDVRIERPVASPSILPGRRGRGNTRTRLPLRRYPFSRRGGGGVDIRGDLADKPGNRRNGARGRRPRNVQDAATGRQAGRARQDPPVTEKDPLVIFTPSGRRGRVPRGTPVLTAARQLGVDLDSVCGGRGICSKCQVTPGVGEFPKHGVTVSEGALSPWNAVEARYDEKRGLASGRRLGCQAQILSDVVIDVPPESQVHRQVVRKAAAERVIEMDPATRLLLIEVAEPDMHEPSGDLQRLAKALAESWQVTLGEVPLPVLAKLQTVLRAGNWQVTCALHQPDDGPARLLDLWPGYEEGPLYGLAIDLGSTTMAAHLCDLASGAVIASAGLMNPQIRFGEDLMSRVSYAMMNPGGAAEMTAAVRAALDRLALETAGEAKIDAGRIVETVFVCNPVMHHLLLGIDPMELGQAPFALATSDALSLAARELGLTEIHPEARAYVLPCIAGHVGADAAAVALAEAPGKRDDLTLVIDVGTNAEILLGNRNRVLACSSPTGPAFEGAQISSGQRAAPGAIERIEIDPESKEPRFRVIGCDLWSDDPGFSAATAVTGITGICGSGIIEAVAEMRMAGLLDASGLIGSAEQTGTPRAEPDGRTHAYLVHDGTPDGGPRITVTQGDIRAIQLAKSALYAGARLLMDEMGVDQVDRVVLAGAFGAHISPKHAMVLGMIPDVPLEAVTSAGNAAGTGARIALLNRAARREIETEVRKITKVETAIEPRFQEHFVAANALPHATDPFPNLAKIAPLPQVSFNSGGGDGGGRRRRRRV
;
A
#
# COMPACT_ATOMS: atom_id res chain seq x y z
N MET A 1 -5.93 16.96 -13.53
CA MET A 1 -6.33 16.26 -14.76
C MET A 1 -6.36 17.22 -15.97
N HIS A 2 -5.23 17.81 -16.32
CA HIS A 2 -5.10 18.65 -17.53
C HIS A 2 -3.76 18.38 -18.23
N ALA A 3 -3.37 17.15 -18.37
CA ALA A 3 -2.08 16.85 -18.97
C ALA A 3 -2.01 15.50 -19.70
N PHE A 4 -3.10 15.00 -20.30
CA PHE A 4 -3.01 13.79 -21.13
C PHE A 4 -3.99 13.78 -22.30
N PHE A 5 -3.99 14.87 -23.09
CA PHE A 5 -4.45 14.81 -24.46
C PHE A 5 -3.56 15.71 -25.31
N LEU A 6 -2.50 15.15 -25.86
CA LEU A 6 -1.80 15.74 -27.00
C LEU A 6 -2.52 15.27 -28.27
N PRO A 7 -2.88 16.18 -29.19
CA PRO A 7 -3.46 15.80 -30.47
C PRO A 7 -2.38 15.20 -31.36
N VAL A 8 -2.63 14.01 -31.87
CA VAL A 8 -1.82 13.36 -32.89
C VAL A 8 -1.99 14.16 -34.19
N HIS A 9 -0.93 14.84 -34.61
CA HIS A 9 -0.85 15.43 -35.95
C HIS A 9 -0.81 14.33 -37.00
N GLY A 10 -1.69 14.46 -37.98
CA GLY A 10 -1.88 13.56 -39.09
C GLY A 10 -0.62 13.36 -39.95
N PHE A 11 -0.42 12.12 -40.34
CA PHE A 11 0.44 11.77 -41.49
C PHE A 11 -0.41 11.67 -42.75
N PRO A 12 0.17 12.04 -43.92
CA PRO A 12 -0.57 12.16 -45.16
C PRO A 12 -0.87 10.78 -45.81
N SER A 13 -2.06 10.73 -46.39
CA SER A 13 -2.53 9.64 -47.24
C SER A 13 -1.65 9.36 -48.46
N ALA A 14 -1.34 8.12 -48.71
CA ALA A 14 -0.84 7.60 -50.02
C ALA A 14 -1.75 6.46 -50.51
N PRO A 15 -1.81 6.23 -51.85
CA PRO A 15 -3.03 5.82 -52.55
C PRO A 15 -3.22 4.30 -52.65
N ALA A 16 -4.46 3.97 -53.05
CA ALA A 16 -4.99 2.61 -53.28
C ALA A 16 -4.37 1.87 -54.47
N GLU A 17 -4.64 0.56 -54.47
CA GLU A 17 -4.62 -0.45 -55.54
C GLU A 17 -3.45 -1.43 -55.56
N SER A 18 -3.72 -2.67 -55.20
CA SER A 18 -3.87 -3.77 -56.18
C SER A 18 -4.12 -5.11 -55.47
N ASP A 19 -5.12 -5.82 -55.99
CA ASP A 19 -5.47 -7.21 -55.71
C ASP A 19 -4.29 -8.17 -55.81
N VAL A 20 -4.10 -9.02 -54.78
CA VAL A 20 -3.47 -10.34 -54.94
C VAL A 20 -4.22 -11.35 -54.07
N ARG A 21 -4.93 -12.25 -54.79
CA ARG A 21 -5.44 -13.51 -54.24
C ARG A 21 -4.27 -14.40 -53.83
N ILE A 22 -4.35 -14.95 -52.64
CA ILE A 22 -3.55 -16.13 -52.27
C ILE A 22 -4.50 -17.25 -51.85
N GLU A 23 -4.45 -18.31 -52.65
CA GLU A 23 -5.12 -19.58 -52.45
C GLU A 23 -4.58 -20.33 -51.22
N ARG A 24 -5.48 -21.02 -50.54
CA ARG A 24 -5.17 -22.04 -49.52
C ARG A 24 -4.80 -23.36 -50.22
N PRO A 25 -3.92 -24.19 -49.66
CA PRO A 25 -3.98 -25.62 -49.85
C PRO A 25 -4.43 -26.39 -48.59
N VAL A 26 -5.17 -27.43 -48.91
CA VAL A 26 -5.90 -28.38 -48.10
C VAL A 26 -4.98 -29.53 -47.63
N ALA A 27 -5.24 -29.98 -46.36
CA ALA A 27 -5.14 -31.29 -45.70
C ALA A 27 -4.27 -32.45 -46.23
N SER A 28 -3.52 -32.99 -45.25
CA SER A 28 -3.21 -34.38 -44.83
C SER A 28 -3.43 -35.60 -45.81
N PRO A 29 -2.84 -36.81 -45.61
CA PRO A 29 -2.55 -37.50 -44.33
C PRO A 29 -1.31 -38.44 -44.31
N SER A 30 -0.95 -38.83 -43.05
CA SER A 30 -0.40 -40.10 -42.51
C SER A 30 0.51 -41.01 -43.38
N ILE A 31 1.59 -41.54 -42.79
CA ILE A 31 1.95 -42.97 -42.58
C ILE A 31 3.36 -43.07 -41.96
N LEU A 32 3.46 -43.83 -40.83
CA LEU A 32 4.66 -44.50 -40.27
C LEU A 32 4.94 -45.78 -41.06
N PRO A 33 6.03 -46.57 -40.84
CA PRO A 33 7.26 -46.47 -40.03
C PRO A 33 8.53 -47.01 -40.73
N GLY A 34 9.72 -46.91 -40.10
CA GLY A 34 10.80 -47.79 -40.52
C GLY A 34 12.24 -47.45 -40.16
N ARG A 35 12.70 -47.97 -39.08
CA ARG A 35 14.02 -48.60 -38.70
C ARG A 35 15.35 -48.25 -39.40
N ARG A 36 16.34 -48.08 -38.51
CA ARG A 36 17.77 -48.51 -38.52
C ARG A 36 18.81 -47.66 -39.22
N GLY A 37 19.88 -47.36 -38.45
CA GLY A 37 21.21 -47.17 -39.03
C GLY A 37 22.20 -46.42 -38.08
N ARG A 38 23.14 -47.17 -37.58
CA ARG A 38 24.29 -46.82 -36.76
C ARG A 38 25.24 -45.80 -37.45
N GLY A 39 25.95 -44.99 -36.68
CA GLY A 39 27.12 -44.26 -37.16
C GLY A 39 27.78 -43.42 -36.07
N ASN A 40 28.80 -44.01 -35.46
CA ASN A 40 29.82 -43.36 -34.61
C ASN A 40 30.59 -42.31 -35.39
N THR A 41 30.83 -41.12 -34.76
CA THR A 41 32.20 -40.51 -34.86
C THR A 41 32.41 -39.55 -33.69
N ARG A 42 33.46 -39.86 -32.96
CA ARG A 42 34.10 -39.03 -31.91
C ARG A 42 34.85 -37.89 -32.59
N THR A 43 34.77 -36.68 -31.97
CA THR A 43 35.86 -35.72 -32.07
C THR A 43 36.08 -35.06 -30.70
N ARG A 44 37.31 -35.27 -30.21
CA ARG A 44 37.89 -34.66 -28.99
C ARG A 44 38.52 -33.32 -29.36
N LEU A 45 38.65 -32.44 -28.34
CA LEU A 45 39.80 -31.56 -27.98
C LEU A 45 39.38 -30.14 -27.68
N PRO A 46 40.14 -29.38 -26.83
CA PRO A 46 40.94 -29.75 -25.65
C PRO A 46 40.75 -28.78 -24.44
N LEU A 47 41.12 -29.30 -23.30
CA LEU A 47 41.37 -28.60 -22.05
C LEU A 47 42.57 -27.61 -22.12
N ARG A 48 42.42 -26.39 -21.60
CA ARG A 48 43.56 -25.56 -21.18
C ARG A 48 43.52 -25.37 -19.66
N ARG A 49 44.54 -25.94 -19.02
CA ARG A 49 44.96 -25.68 -17.64
C ARG A 49 45.83 -24.42 -17.61
N TYR A 50 45.71 -23.58 -16.57
CA TYR A 50 46.77 -22.73 -16.06
C TYR A 50 46.82 -22.80 -14.54
N PRO A 51 48.01 -22.55 -13.91
CA PRO A 51 48.43 -23.28 -12.74
C PRO A 51 48.37 -22.47 -11.42
N PHE A 52 48.42 -23.26 -10.35
CA PHE A 52 48.67 -22.84 -8.97
C PHE A 52 50.04 -22.17 -8.77
N SER A 53 50.13 -21.12 -7.94
CA SER A 53 51.34 -20.81 -7.20
C SER A 53 51.01 -20.54 -5.74
N ARG A 54 51.60 -21.35 -4.87
CA ARG A 54 51.68 -21.19 -3.41
C ARG A 54 52.81 -20.24 -3.05
N ARG A 55 52.62 -19.48 -1.98
CA ARG A 55 53.56 -19.07 -0.91
C ARG A 55 52.80 -18.12 -0.01
N GLY A 56 52.76 -18.18 1.32
CA GLY A 56 53.58 -18.65 2.38
C GLY A 56 53.41 -17.71 3.54
N GLY A 57 52.88 -18.09 4.66
CA GLY A 57 53.47 -18.30 5.93
C GLY A 57 53.66 -17.02 6.77
N GLY A 58 53.08 -16.99 7.99
CA GLY A 58 53.40 -16.02 9.02
C GLY A 58 52.38 -16.03 10.15
N GLY A 59 52.46 -16.97 11.06
CA GLY A 59 51.70 -16.93 12.31
C GLY A 59 52.39 -16.07 13.36
N VAL A 60 51.64 -15.43 14.20
CA VAL A 60 52.08 -15.02 15.55
C VAL A 60 50.96 -15.27 16.53
N ASP A 61 51.25 -16.13 17.47
CA ASP A 61 50.54 -16.52 18.67
C ASP A 61 50.91 -15.55 19.79
N ILE A 62 49.97 -15.01 20.57
CA ILE A 62 50.23 -14.52 21.94
C ILE A 62 48.99 -14.79 22.78
N ARG A 63 49.24 -15.69 23.74
CA ARG A 63 48.39 -15.97 24.92
C ARG A 63 48.71 -14.97 26.04
N GLY A 64 47.76 -14.88 26.97
CA GLY A 64 47.96 -14.46 28.37
C GLY A 64 46.99 -13.38 28.78
N ASP A 65 46.36 -13.35 29.87
CA ASP A 65 46.07 -14.25 30.97
C ASP A 65 45.11 -13.48 31.90
N LEU A 66 44.33 -14.22 32.58
CA LEU A 66 43.40 -13.97 33.69
C LEU A 66 43.92 -13.02 34.83
N ALA A 67 42.89 -12.45 35.50
CA ALA A 67 42.72 -12.32 36.96
C ALA A 67 42.27 -10.93 37.38
N ASP A 68 41.25 -10.77 38.03
CA ASP A 68 40.61 -11.03 39.30
C ASP A 68 40.17 -9.74 40.04
N LYS A 69 38.96 -9.80 40.58
CA LYS A 69 38.33 -8.89 41.56
C LYS A 69 39.13 -8.92 42.92
N PRO A 70 38.80 -8.18 44.02
CA PRO A 70 37.56 -7.45 44.35
C PRO A 70 37.77 -6.22 45.34
N GLY A 71 36.68 -5.58 45.73
CA GLY A 71 36.58 -5.10 47.11
C GLY A 71 36.23 -3.62 47.36
N ASN A 72 35.06 -3.30 47.62
CA ASN A 72 34.35 -3.02 48.88
C ASN A 72 34.62 -1.68 49.61
N ARG A 73 33.49 -1.02 49.88
CA ARG A 73 33.06 -0.30 51.11
C ARG A 73 33.30 1.20 51.29
N ARG A 74 32.17 1.84 51.40
CA ARG A 74 31.55 2.55 52.55
C ARG A 74 31.76 4.06 52.72
N ASN A 75 30.57 4.71 52.83
CA ASN A 75 30.14 5.71 53.83
C ASN A 75 30.54 7.16 53.67
N GLY A 76 29.51 7.99 53.77
CA GLY A 76 29.63 9.35 54.25
C GLY A 76 28.46 10.25 53.93
N ALA A 77 27.37 10.07 54.65
CA ALA A 77 26.27 11.07 54.71
C ALA A 77 26.73 12.35 55.42
N ARG A 78 26.29 13.50 54.91
CA ARG A 78 25.94 14.66 55.75
C ARG A 78 25.12 15.66 54.94
N GLY A 79 23.93 15.89 55.43
CA GLY A 79 22.93 16.81 54.98
C GLY A 79 23.27 18.28 55.30
N ARG A 80 22.62 19.14 54.55
CA ARG A 80 22.22 20.48 55.03
C ARG A 80 20.90 20.90 54.41
N ARG A 81 20.02 21.33 55.25
CA ARG A 81 18.66 21.87 55.05
C ARG A 81 18.67 23.31 54.52
N PRO A 82 17.54 23.87 54.19
CA PRO A 82 17.35 24.91 53.17
C PRO A 82 17.45 26.34 53.74
N ARG A 83 17.63 27.31 52.86
CA ARG A 83 17.40 28.72 53.18
C ARG A 83 16.27 29.27 52.31
N ASN A 84 15.18 29.64 52.94
CA ASN A 84 14.20 30.62 52.49
C ASN A 84 14.87 31.93 52.13
N VAL A 85 14.49 32.52 51.02
CA VAL A 85 14.45 33.98 50.86
C VAL A 85 13.19 34.33 50.09
N GLN A 86 12.40 35.15 50.74
CA GLN A 86 11.20 35.81 50.22
C GLN A 86 11.53 36.97 49.30
N ASP A 87 10.58 37.25 48.41
CA ASP A 87 10.15 38.52 47.82
C ASP A 87 11.16 39.41 47.07
N ALA A 88 10.90 39.49 45.74
CA ALA A 88 10.88 40.77 45.08
C ALA A 88 9.97 40.70 43.84
N ALA A 89 8.78 41.24 44.00
CA ALA A 89 7.92 41.61 42.88
C ALA A 89 8.53 42.79 42.14
N THR A 90 8.68 42.68 40.80
CA THR A 90 8.46 43.80 39.87
C THR A 90 8.66 43.33 38.42
N GLY A 91 7.74 43.71 37.54
CA GLY A 91 8.03 43.86 36.08
C GLY A 91 7.60 42.71 35.20
N ARG A 92 6.29 42.42 35.05
CA ARG A 92 5.76 41.78 33.86
C ARG A 92 5.98 42.71 32.65
N GLN A 93 7.04 42.49 31.89
CA GLN A 93 7.03 42.86 30.50
C GLN A 93 6.43 41.71 29.69
N ALA A 94 5.25 41.95 29.13
CA ALA A 94 4.62 41.11 28.15
C ALA A 94 5.60 40.91 26.97
N GLY A 95 6.10 39.69 26.82
CA GLY A 95 6.87 39.30 25.65
C GLY A 95 5.96 39.46 24.42
N ARG A 96 6.28 40.43 23.58
CA ARG A 96 5.73 40.52 22.23
C ARG A 96 6.00 39.18 21.53
N ALA A 97 4.93 38.46 21.22
CA ALA A 97 4.98 37.37 20.24
C ALA A 97 5.66 37.94 18.98
N ARG A 98 6.77 37.36 18.59
CA ARG A 98 7.36 37.61 17.28
C ARG A 98 6.31 37.12 16.27
N GLN A 99 5.62 38.04 15.63
CA GLN A 99 4.85 37.74 14.44
C GLN A 99 5.87 37.33 13.38
N ASP A 100 5.74 36.08 12.89
CA ASP A 100 6.52 35.63 11.75
C ASP A 100 6.22 36.56 10.56
N PRO A 101 7.23 36.90 9.73
CA PRO A 101 7.01 37.73 8.56
C PRO A 101 6.00 37.06 7.62
N PRO A 102 5.13 37.81 6.94
CA PRO A 102 4.14 37.26 6.03
C PRO A 102 4.84 36.48 4.90
N VAL A 103 4.35 35.29 4.62
CA VAL A 103 4.86 34.41 3.55
C VAL A 103 4.59 35.06 2.21
N THR A 104 5.60 35.09 1.32
CA THR A 104 5.53 35.69 -0.02
C THR A 104 5.69 34.63 -1.12
N GLU A 105 5.27 34.91 -2.36
CA GLU A 105 5.48 34.03 -3.51
C GLU A 105 6.96 33.73 -3.82
N LYS A 106 7.88 34.51 -3.28
CA LYS A 106 9.34 34.36 -3.43
C LYS A 106 9.96 33.45 -2.38
N ASP A 107 9.21 33.07 -1.35
CA ASP A 107 9.71 32.19 -0.30
C ASP A 107 9.85 30.74 -0.79
N PRO A 108 10.84 29.98 -0.27
CA PRO A 108 11.05 28.58 -0.65
C PRO A 108 9.82 27.72 -0.52
N LEU A 109 9.56 26.91 -1.54
CA LEU A 109 8.57 25.84 -1.50
C LEU A 109 9.19 24.60 -0.85
N VAL A 110 8.55 24.10 0.20
CA VAL A 110 8.95 22.87 0.88
C VAL A 110 7.90 21.80 0.62
N ILE A 111 8.36 20.61 0.29
CA ILE A 111 7.51 19.45 0.05
C ILE A 111 8.01 18.31 0.93
N PHE A 112 7.15 17.78 1.78
CA PHE A 112 7.47 16.68 2.66
C PHE A 112 6.93 15.36 2.10
N THR A 113 7.80 14.35 2.01
CA THR A 113 7.43 12.98 1.66
C THR A 113 7.58 12.07 2.89
N PRO A 114 6.78 11.04 3.04
CA PRO A 114 5.70 10.57 2.15
C PRO A 114 4.36 11.29 2.33
N SER A 115 4.25 12.28 3.25
CA SER A 115 2.98 12.95 3.57
C SER A 115 2.36 13.74 2.40
N GLY A 116 3.18 14.15 1.42
CA GLY A 116 2.76 15.00 0.31
C GLY A 116 2.47 16.46 0.69
N ARG A 117 2.59 16.80 1.98
CA ARG A 117 2.35 18.15 2.46
C ARG A 117 3.37 19.12 1.92
N ARG A 118 2.90 20.27 1.49
CA ARG A 118 3.74 21.30 0.88
C ARG A 118 3.25 22.70 1.21
N GLY A 119 4.19 23.64 1.24
CA GLY A 119 3.88 25.05 1.48
C GLY A 119 5.13 25.90 1.34
N ARG A 120 4.95 27.20 1.25
CA ARG A 120 6.07 28.15 1.25
C ARG A 120 6.37 28.60 2.67
N VAL A 121 7.65 28.69 2.99
CA VAL A 121 8.11 29.13 4.31
C VAL A 121 9.20 30.17 4.15
N PRO A 122 9.34 31.13 5.07
CA PRO A 122 10.40 32.13 5.02
C PRO A 122 11.78 31.47 4.91
N ARG A 123 12.65 32.03 4.07
CA ARG A 123 14.02 31.54 3.91
C ARG A 123 14.75 31.56 5.25
N GLY A 124 15.45 30.46 5.59
CA GLY A 124 16.11 30.28 6.88
C GLY A 124 15.27 29.60 7.94
N THR A 125 14.02 29.22 7.62
CA THR A 125 13.17 28.45 8.53
C THR A 125 13.78 27.05 8.75
N PRO A 126 13.95 26.58 10.01
CA PRO A 126 14.36 25.20 10.26
C PRO A 126 13.33 24.20 9.73
N VAL A 127 13.81 23.08 9.17
CA VAL A 127 12.93 22.03 8.59
C VAL A 127 11.89 21.56 9.61
N LEU A 128 12.26 21.36 10.89
CA LEU A 128 11.33 20.99 11.96
C LEU A 128 10.22 22.03 12.17
N THR A 129 10.55 23.32 12.07
CA THR A 129 9.56 24.39 12.20
C THR A 129 8.62 24.41 11.01
N ALA A 130 9.16 24.27 9.79
CA ALA A 130 8.36 24.14 8.57
C ALA A 130 7.45 22.92 8.61
N ALA A 131 7.95 21.77 9.09
CA ALA A 131 7.15 20.57 9.28
C ALA A 131 5.94 20.82 10.21
N ARG A 132 6.16 21.48 11.33
CA ARG A 132 5.09 21.84 12.28
C ARG A 132 4.07 22.80 11.68
N GLN A 133 4.53 23.85 10.99
CA GLN A 133 3.65 24.82 10.34
C GLN A 133 2.77 24.18 9.25
N LEU A 134 3.31 23.18 8.55
CA LEU A 134 2.61 22.45 7.48
C LEU A 134 1.88 21.21 7.99
N GLY A 135 1.87 20.95 9.29
CA GLY A 135 1.21 19.80 9.89
C GLY A 135 1.87 18.47 9.53
N VAL A 136 3.19 18.45 9.30
CA VAL A 136 3.96 17.25 9.03
C VAL A 136 4.44 16.63 10.32
N ASP A 137 4.21 15.34 10.48
CA ASP A 137 4.63 14.57 11.65
C ASP A 137 6.14 14.34 11.64
N LEU A 138 6.86 15.17 12.41
CA LEU A 138 8.31 15.09 12.59
C LEU A 138 8.64 15.19 14.09
N ASP A 139 9.13 14.09 14.67
CA ASP A 139 9.41 13.97 16.09
C ASP A 139 10.55 14.86 16.59
N SER A 140 10.40 15.42 17.78
CA SER A 140 11.43 16.25 18.43
C SER A 140 11.24 16.36 19.93
N VAL A 141 11.68 15.37 20.68
CA VAL A 141 11.58 15.35 22.15
C VAL A 141 12.58 16.27 22.86
N CYS A 142 13.63 16.76 22.18
CA CYS A 142 14.62 17.64 22.79
C CYS A 142 14.32 19.13 22.62
N GLY A 143 13.18 19.50 22.06
CA GLY A 143 12.82 20.90 21.81
C GLY A 143 13.74 21.63 20.83
N GLY A 144 14.27 20.93 19.81
CA GLY A 144 15.12 21.52 18.76
C GLY A 144 16.61 21.67 19.10
N ARG A 145 17.07 21.06 20.21
CA ARG A 145 18.49 21.18 20.67
C ARG A 145 19.48 20.30 19.91
N GLY A 146 19.05 19.48 18.96
CA GLY A 146 19.92 18.61 18.15
C GLY A 146 20.56 17.45 18.90
N ILE A 147 19.92 16.94 19.98
CA ILE A 147 20.50 15.89 20.85
C ILE A 147 19.72 14.59 20.90
N CYS A 148 18.47 14.55 20.41
CA CYS A 148 17.57 13.38 20.55
C CYS A 148 17.54 12.47 19.33
N SER A 149 18.09 12.87 18.19
CA SER A 149 18.04 12.16 16.88
C SER A 149 16.64 11.92 16.28
N LYS A 150 15.58 12.39 16.90
CA LYS A 150 14.22 12.09 16.47
C LYS A 150 13.76 12.86 15.22
N CYS A 151 14.33 14.03 14.98
CA CYS A 151 13.99 14.88 13.83
C CYS A 151 14.91 14.65 12.61
N GLN A 152 15.38 13.42 12.39
CA GLN A 152 16.20 13.13 11.21
C GLN A 152 15.35 13.19 9.95
N VAL A 153 15.88 13.82 8.90
CA VAL A 153 15.23 13.95 7.58
C VAL A 153 16.27 13.73 6.50
N THR A 154 15.80 13.32 5.31
CA THR A 154 16.66 13.16 4.14
C THR A 154 16.26 14.21 3.09
N PRO A 155 17.08 15.22 2.77
CA PRO A 155 16.82 16.13 1.68
C PRO A 155 17.01 15.41 0.34
N GLY A 156 16.02 15.53 -0.55
CA GLY A 156 16.17 15.10 -1.94
C GLY A 156 17.04 16.08 -2.71
N VAL A 157 17.80 15.60 -3.69
CA VAL A 157 18.59 16.39 -4.63
C VAL A 157 18.27 15.93 -6.04
N GLY A 158 18.17 16.86 -6.99
CA GLY A 158 17.85 16.57 -8.39
C GLY A 158 16.51 17.12 -8.84
N GLU A 159 15.99 16.58 -9.95
CA GLU A 159 14.73 17.00 -10.52
C GLU A 159 13.56 16.19 -9.92
N PHE A 160 12.52 16.89 -9.53
CA PHE A 160 11.26 16.32 -9.06
C PHE A 160 10.11 16.80 -9.97
N PRO A 161 9.96 16.21 -11.17
CA PRO A 161 9.00 16.69 -12.18
C PRO A 161 7.56 16.71 -11.68
N LYS A 162 7.20 15.71 -10.83
CA LYS A 162 5.90 15.63 -10.18
C LYS A 162 5.55 16.88 -9.36
N HIS A 163 6.55 17.48 -8.75
CA HIS A 163 6.38 18.64 -7.88
C HIS A 163 6.71 19.96 -8.59
N GLY A 164 7.23 19.89 -9.82
CA GLY A 164 7.70 21.05 -10.58
C GLY A 164 8.88 21.74 -9.93
N VAL A 165 9.75 20.99 -9.23
CA VAL A 165 10.85 21.54 -8.42
C VAL A 165 12.16 20.86 -8.80
N THR A 166 13.21 21.66 -8.96
CA THR A 166 14.61 21.18 -9.03
C THR A 166 15.30 21.55 -7.74
N VAL A 167 15.80 20.56 -7.01
CA VAL A 167 16.45 20.73 -5.71
C VAL A 167 17.97 20.68 -5.88
N SER A 168 18.65 21.77 -5.51
CA SER A 168 20.12 21.83 -5.50
C SER A 168 20.72 21.26 -4.20
N GLU A 169 21.98 20.85 -4.22
CA GLU A 169 22.72 20.43 -3.02
C GLU A 169 22.77 21.50 -1.92
N GLY A 170 22.63 22.78 -2.28
CA GLY A 170 22.58 23.92 -1.38
C GLY A 170 21.19 24.34 -0.92
N ALA A 171 20.14 23.52 -1.14
CA ALA A 171 18.77 23.83 -0.74
C ALA A 171 18.57 23.95 0.77
N LEU A 172 19.40 23.26 1.56
CA LEU A 172 19.50 23.43 3.00
C LEU A 172 20.81 24.14 3.40
N SER A 173 20.81 24.73 4.58
CA SER A 173 22.03 25.33 5.17
C SER A 173 23.15 24.29 5.27
N PRO A 174 24.44 24.72 5.20
CA PRO A 174 25.56 23.83 5.52
C PRO A 174 25.41 23.21 6.92
N TRP A 175 26.10 22.08 7.13
CA TRP A 175 26.19 21.47 8.46
C TRP A 175 26.68 22.48 9.49
N ASN A 176 26.02 22.52 10.64
CA ASN A 176 26.47 23.37 11.75
C ASN A 176 27.24 22.55 12.79
N ALA A 177 27.81 23.23 13.77
CA ALA A 177 28.58 22.60 14.84
C ALA A 177 27.78 21.62 15.70
N VAL A 178 26.44 21.75 15.75
CA VAL A 178 25.57 20.84 16.50
C VAL A 178 25.38 19.53 15.74
N GLU A 179 25.15 19.59 14.43
CA GLU A 179 25.05 18.41 13.55
C GLU A 179 26.39 17.65 13.53
N ALA A 180 27.49 18.37 13.33
CA ALA A 180 28.84 17.76 13.33
C ALA A 180 29.17 17.07 14.66
N ARG A 181 28.88 17.69 15.80
CA ARG A 181 29.05 17.08 17.12
C ARG A 181 28.13 15.90 17.35
N TYR A 182 26.92 15.95 16.80
CA TYR A 182 25.97 14.82 16.89
C TYR A 182 26.51 13.62 16.10
N ASP A 183 26.95 13.86 14.87
CA ASP A 183 27.49 12.84 13.98
C ASP A 183 28.73 12.18 14.58
N GLU A 184 29.68 12.97 15.09
CA GLU A 184 30.89 12.47 15.77
C GLU A 184 30.57 11.53 16.95
N LYS A 185 29.49 11.85 17.73
CA LYS A 185 29.20 11.10 18.95
C LYS A 185 28.25 9.92 18.76
N ARG A 186 27.37 9.95 17.77
CA ARG A 186 26.28 8.97 17.62
C ARG A 186 26.12 8.44 16.21
N GLY A 187 26.74 9.08 15.22
CA GLY A 187 26.59 8.79 13.81
C GLY A 187 25.22 9.25 13.27
N LEU A 188 25.22 9.96 12.14
CA LEU A 188 24.07 10.17 11.29
C LEU A 188 24.17 9.22 10.11
N ALA A 189 23.08 8.56 9.75
CA ALA A 189 23.04 7.78 8.52
C ALA A 189 23.39 8.66 7.32
N SER A 190 24.03 8.10 6.32
CA SER A 190 24.46 8.83 5.12
C SER A 190 23.28 9.58 4.48
N GLY A 191 23.49 10.85 4.15
CA GLY A 191 22.45 11.72 3.55
C GLY A 191 21.44 12.30 4.53
N ARG A 192 21.49 11.94 5.82
CA ARG A 192 20.56 12.46 6.85
C ARG A 192 21.00 13.81 7.39
N ARG A 193 20.02 14.63 7.76
CA ARG A 193 20.17 15.91 8.45
C ARG A 193 19.31 15.96 9.70
N LEU A 194 19.69 16.77 10.68
CA LEU A 194 18.82 17.06 11.83
C LEU A 194 17.85 18.18 11.44
N GLY A 195 16.55 17.87 11.27
CA GLY A 195 15.53 18.82 10.83
C GLY A 195 15.40 20.06 11.73
N CYS A 196 15.75 19.94 13.03
CA CYS A 196 15.77 21.07 13.94
C CYS A 196 16.97 22.01 13.74
N GLN A 197 18.00 21.59 13.02
CA GLN A 197 19.23 22.36 12.77
C GLN A 197 19.35 22.83 11.33
N ALA A 198 18.94 21.99 10.37
CA ALA A 198 18.98 22.32 8.95
C ALA A 198 17.95 23.39 8.61
N GLN A 199 18.39 24.50 7.97
CA GLN A 199 17.54 25.62 7.57
C GLN A 199 17.26 25.57 6.06
N ILE A 200 16.06 25.91 5.65
CA ILE A 200 15.59 25.90 4.27
C ILE A 200 16.05 27.19 3.58
N LEU A 201 16.81 27.05 2.49
CA LEU A 201 17.37 28.18 1.74
C LEU A 201 16.79 28.35 0.33
N SER A 202 16.27 27.29 -0.27
CA SER A 202 15.59 27.32 -1.57
C SER A 202 14.56 26.19 -1.60
N ASP A 203 13.85 26.06 -2.72
CA ASP A 203 12.88 24.99 -2.92
C ASP A 203 13.52 23.63 -2.62
N VAL A 204 12.80 22.79 -1.83
CA VAL A 204 13.34 21.53 -1.34
C VAL A 204 12.26 20.45 -1.15
N VAL A 205 12.63 19.21 -1.47
CA VAL A 205 11.87 18.01 -1.13
C VAL A 205 12.54 17.34 0.06
N ILE A 206 11.79 17.11 1.12
CA ILE A 206 12.27 16.50 2.38
C ILE A 206 11.58 15.18 2.61
N ASP A 207 12.33 14.11 2.68
CA ASP A 207 11.80 12.81 3.11
C ASP A 207 11.88 12.69 4.63
N VAL A 208 10.72 12.37 5.24
CA VAL A 208 10.59 12.13 6.68
C VAL A 208 10.55 10.62 6.90
N PRO A 209 11.63 10.02 7.38
CA PRO A 209 11.68 8.59 7.56
C PRO A 209 10.75 8.13 8.71
N PRO A 210 10.24 6.88 8.67
CA PRO A 210 9.29 6.36 9.67
C PRO A 210 9.75 6.49 11.12
N GLU A 211 11.05 6.30 11.36
CA GLU A 211 11.65 6.42 12.69
C GLU A 211 11.71 7.85 13.24
N SER A 212 11.45 8.84 12.40
CA SER A 212 11.40 10.26 12.76
C SER A 212 9.97 10.80 12.92
N GLN A 213 8.96 9.95 12.81
CA GLN A 213 7.55 10.30 13.00
C GLN A 213 7.12 9.99 14.44
N VAL A 214 6.36 10.91 15.06
CA VAL A 214 5.76 10.69 16.39
C VAL A 214 4.65 9.66 16.32
N HIS A 215 3.83 9.81 15.29
CA HIS A 215 2.67 8.96 15.06
C HIS A 215 3.03 7.95 13.96
N ARG A 216 3.22 6.70 14.33
CA ARG A 216 3.33 5.63 13.33
C ARG A 216 2.04 5.56 12.53
N GLN A 217 2.15 5.62 11.21
CA GLN A 217 0.98 5.43 10.36
C GLN A 217 0.38 4.05 10.64
N VAL A 218 -0.92 4.03 10.89
CA VAL A 218 -1.66 2.79 11.10
C VAL A 218 -1.98 2.21 9.73
N VAL A 219 -1.32 1.11 9.36
CA VAL A 219 -1.71 0.33 8.20
C VAL A 219 -2.94 -0.48 8.58
N ARG A 220 -4.12 -0.04 8.14
CA ARG A 220 -5.42 -0.63 8.49
C ARG A 220 -5.77 -1.82 7.56
N LYS A 221 -4.84 -2.73 7.36
CA LYS A 221 -5.04 -3.96 6.62
C LYS A 221 -5.06 -5.15 7.59
N ALA A 222 -5.97 -5.11 8.57
CA ALA A 222 -6.14 -6.21 9.51
C ALA A 222 -6.65 -7.47 8.78
N ALA A 223 -6.25 -8.65 9.30
CA ALA A 223 -6.79 -9.91 8.81
C ALA A 223 -8.28 -10.02 9.20
N ALA A 224 -9.14 -10.27 8.21
CA ALA A 224 -10.54 -10.58 8.49
C ALA A 224 -10.67 -11.95 9.12
N GLU A 225 -11.57 -12.09 10.09
CA GLU A 225 -11.96 -13.40 10.61
C GLU A 225 -12.74 -14.17 9.54
N ARG A 226 -12.14 -15.24 9.03
CA ARG A 226 -12.76 -16.11 8.04
C ARG A 226 -12.28 -17.53 8.26
N VAL A 227 -13.19 -18.46 8.30
CA VAL A 227 -12.87 -19.89 8.30
C VAL A 227 -12.38 -20.28 6.91
N ILE A 228 -11.16 -20.81 6.84
CA ILE A 228 -10.53 -21.29 5.62
C ILE A 228 -10.41 -22.80 5.73
N GLU A 229 -10.83 -23.52 4.70
CA GLU A 229 -10.58 -24.95 4.61
C GLU A 229 -9.08 -25.20 4.44
N MET A 230 -8.52 -25.99 5.38
CA MET A 230 -7.08 -26.17 5.48
C MET A 230 -6.57 -27.28 4.55
N ASP A 231 -5.78 -26.91 3.56
CA ASP A 231 -5.00 -27.79 2.69
C ASP A 231 -3.73 -27.04 2.23
N PRO A 232 -2.80 -26.70 3.14
CA PRO A 232 -1.61 -25.92 2.79
C PRO A 232 -0.68 -26.71 1.88
N ALA A 233 0.02 -25.99 0.99
CA ALA A 233 1.01 -26.60 0.09
C ALA A 233 2.24 -27.10 0.86
N THR A 234 2.56 -26.50 2.00
CA THR A 234 3.70 -26.86 2.84
C THR A 234 3.21 -27.46 4.16
N ARG A 235 3.74 -28.65 4.51
CA ARG A 235 3.35 -29.38 5.72
C ARG A 235 4.51 -30.16 6.32
N LEU A 236 4.42 -30.44 7.63
CA LEU A 236 5.35 -31.31 8.35
C LEU A 236 4.80 -32.75 8.36
N LEU A 237 5.64 -33.71 8.00
CA LEU A 237 5.33 -35.12 8.07
C LEU A 237 6.40 -35.87 8.89
N LEU A 238 6.00 -36.58 9.90
CA LEU A 238 6.87 -37.49 10.66
C LEU A 238 6.99 -38.83 9.90
N ILE A 239 8.20 -39.27 9.68
CA ILE A 239 8.54 -40.43 8.87
C ILE A 239 9.46 -41.35 9.66
N GLU A 240 9.21 -42.62 9.61
CA GLU A 240 10.12 -43.68 10.04
C GLU A 240 10.79 -44.28 8.81
N VAL A 241 12.11 -44.19 8.75
CA VAL A 241 12.93 -44.61 7.58
C VAL A 241 13.67 -45.90 7.96
N ALA A 242 13.58 -46.91 7.12
CA ALA A 242 14.33 -48.15 7.35
C ALA A 242 15.83 -47.91 7.48
N GLU A 243 16.45 -48.65 8.41
CA GLU A 243 17.92 -48.67 8.53
C GLU A 243 18.59 -49.21 7.25
N PRO A 244 19.85 -48.82 6.98
CA PRO A 244 20.57 -49.39 5.85
C PRO A 244 20.81 -50.91 6.08
N ASP A 245 20.51 -51.71 5.07
CA ASP A 245 20.74 -53.11 5.03
C ASP A 245 21.73 -53.49 3.93
N MET A 246 22.65 -54.39 4.24
CA MET A 246 23.63 -54.90 3.27
C MET A 246 22.98 -55.77 2.17
N HIS A 247 21.81 -56.34 2.43
CA HIS A 247 21.09 -57.16 1.46
C HIS A 247 20.17 -56.34 0.53
N GLU A 248 19.76 -55.14 0.96
CA GLU A 248 19.05 -54.17 0.14
C GLU A 248 19.86 -52.84 0.04
N PRO A 249 20.92 -52.77 -0.76
CA PRO A 249 21.78 -51.60 -0.84
C PRO A 249 21.02 -50.44 -1.50
N SER A 250 20.53 -49.53 -0.71
CA SER A 250 19.89 -48.30 -1.16
C SER A 250 20.41 -47.08 -0.40
N GLY A 251 20.42 -45.91 -1.05
CA GLY A 251 20.85 -44.66 -0.40
C GLY A 251 19.79 -44.18 0.59
N ASP A 252 20.22 -43.33 1.53
CA ASP A 252 19.35 -42.74 2.55
C ASP A 252 18.17 -41.98 1.93
N LEU A 253 18.43 -41.25 0.82
CA LEU A 253 17.39 -40.54 0.08
C LEU A 253 16.34 -41.46 -0.54
N GLN A 254 16.77 -42.60 -1.10
CA GLN A 254 15.87 -43.56 -1.71
C GLN A 254 14.99 -44.25 -0.63
N ARG A 255 15.55 -44.53 0.55
CA ARG A 255 14.77 -45.09 1.68
C ARG A 255 13.79 -44.04 2.22
N LEU A 256 14.19 -42.78 2.37
CA LEU A 256 13.28 -41.71 2.75
C LEU A 256 12.14 -41.56 1.71
N ALA A 257 12.45 -41.57 0.41
CA ALA A 257 11.46 -41.46 -0.65
C ALA A 257 10.47 -42.66 -0.63
N LYS A 258 10.98 -43.89 -0.39
CA LYS A 258 10.17 -45.09 -0.23
C LYS A 258 9.22 -44.96 0.98
N ALA A 259 9.74 -44.57 2.12
CA ALA A 259 8.95 -44.39 3.35
C ALA A 259 7.86 -43.33 3.20
N LEU A 260 8.16 -42.20 2.53
CA LEU A 260 7.18 -41.15 2.20
C LEU A 260 6.06 -41.68 1.29
N ALA A 261 6.42 -42.44 0.28
CA ALA A 261 5.44 -43.05 -0.65
C ALA A 261 4.52 -44.07 0.06
N GLU A 262 5.11 -44.91 0.90
CA GLU A 262 4.36 -45.98 1.62
C GLU A 262 3.47 -45.43 2.75
N SER A 263 3.99 -44.49 3.56
CA SER A 263 3.28 -44.01 4.74
C SER A 263 2.30 -42.87 4.44
N TRP A 264 2.63 -41.99 3.47
CA TRP A 264 1.90 -40.75 3.21
C TRP A 264 1.41 -40.60 1.76
N GLN A 265 1.66 -41.57 0.87
CA GLN A 265 1.35 -41.52 -0.56
C GLN A 265 1.98 -40.26 -1.25
N VAL A 266 3.10 -39.78 -0.74
CA VAL A 266 3.82 -38.64 -1.27
C VAL A 266 4.99 -39.11 -2.11
N THR A 267 5.02 -38.74 -3.39
CA THR A 267 6.16 -38.93 -4.26
C THR A 267 7.18 -37.82 -3.99
N LEU A 268 8.39 -38.18 -3.55
CA LEU A 268 9.47 -37.20 -3.35
C LEU A 268 10.06 -36.81 -4.71
N GLY A 269 10.15 -35.52 -4.97
CA GLY A 269 10.73 -34.96 -6.19
C GLY A 269 12.07 -34.30 -5.91
N GLU A 270 12.08 -32.97 -5.92
CA GLU A 270 13.31 -32.18 -5.76
C GLU A 270 13.78 -32.13 -4.30
N VAL A 271 15.09 -32.35 -4.10
CA VAL A 271 15.76 -32.20 -2.81
C VAL A 271 16.94 -31.24 -2.99
N PRO A 272 16.92 -30.04 -2.38
CA PRO A 272 18.02 -29.10 -2.46
C PRO A 272 19.32 -29.66 -1.89
N LEU A 273 20.45 -29.32 -2.48
CA LEU A 273 21.75 -29.81 -2.03
C LEU A 273 22.05 -29.54 -0.54
N PRO A 274 21.73 -28.37 0.03
CA PRO A 274 21.92 -28.12 1.47
C PRO A 274 21.14 -29.11 2.34
N VAL A 275 19.92 -29.46 1.94
CA VAL A 275 19.05 -30.41 2.65
C VAL A 275 19.59 -31.84 2.51
N LEU A 276 19.99 -32.21 1.31
CA LEU A 276 20.61 -33.52 1.04
C LEU A 276 21.90 -33.70 1.84
N ALA A 277 22.71 -32.65 1.98
CA ALA A 277 24.00 -32.70 2.70
C ALA A 277 23.83 -33.05 4.20
N LYS A 278 22.72 -32.68 4.81
CA LYS A 278 22.44 -32.98 6.24
C LYS A 278 21.65 -34.27 6.46
N LEU A 279 21.09 -34.87 5.40
CA LEU A 279 20.17 -36.00 5.49
C LEU A 279 20.73 -37.16 6.33
N GLN A 280 21.95 -37.60 6.07
CA GLN A 280 22.58 -38.69 6.80
C GLN A 280 22.71 -38.42 8.30
N THR A 281 23.15 -37.23 8.65
CA THR A 281 23.32 -36.80 10.04
C THR A 281 22.01 -36.77 10.77
N VAL A 282 20.96 -36.19 10.13
CA VAL A 282 19.64 -36.05 10.70
C VAL A 282 18.95 -37.39 10.91
N LEU A 283 19.01 -38.33 9.94
CA LEU A 283 18.45 -39.67 10.06
C LEU A 283 19.06 -40.41 11.25
N ARG A 284 20.39 -40.37 11.41
CA ARG A 284 21.07 -41.07 12.51
C ARG A 284 20.81 -40.41 13.86
N ALA A 285 20.81 -39.06 13.91
CA ALA A 285 20.47 -38.31 15.13
C ALA A 285 19.02 -38.58 15.61
N GLY A 286 18.09 -38.77 14.67
CA GLY A 286 16.69 -39.09 14.94
C GLY A 286 16.42 -40.56 15.14
N ASN A 287 17.45 -41.40 15.15
CA ASN A 287 17.29 -42.86 15.24
C ASN A 287 16.31 -43.39 14.20
N TRP A 288 16.50 -42.97 12.94
CA TRP A 288 15.72 -43.25 11.74
C TRP A 288 14.29 -42.67 11.74
N GLN A 289 13.90 -41.92 12.75
CA GLN A 289 12.70 -41.08 12.71
C GLN A 289 13.08 -39.64 12.37
N VAL A 290 12.39 -39.04 11.41
CA VAL A 290 12.61 -37.68 10.98
C VAL A 290 11.32 -36.95 10.68
N THR A 291 11.26 -35.68 10.99
CA THR A 291 10.19 -34.81 10.53
C THR A 291 10.64 -34.06 9.29
N CYS A 292 9.89 -34.17 8.20
CA CYS A 292 10.18 -33.53 6.92
C CYS A 292 9.24 -32.38 6.66
N ALA A 293 9.78 -31.20 6.26
CA ALA A 293 9.00 -30.12 5.68
C ALA A 293 8.89 -30.32 4.17
N LEU A 294 7.68 -30.59 3.69
CA LEU A 294 7.40 -30.89 2.29
C LEU A 294 6.51 -29.84 1.67
N HIS A 295 6.90 -29.31 0.53
CA HIS A 295 6.10 -28.39 -0.28
C HIS A 295 5.54 -29.14 -1.51
N GLN A 296 4.22 -29.22 -1.59
CA GLN A 296 3.48 -29.90 -2.65
C GLN A 296 2.28 -29.04 -3.08
N PRO A 297 2.46 -28.12 -4.01
CA PRO A 297 1.41 -27.16 -4.42
C PRO A 297 0.30 -27.82 -5.26
N ASP A 298 0.59 -28.96 -5.88
CA ASP A 298 -0.32 -29.75 -6.69
C ASP A 298 -0.20 -31.25 -6.34
N ASP A 299 -0.80 -32.12 -7.14
CA ASP A 299 -0.73 -33.57 -6.94
C ASP A 299 0.57 -34.19 -7.52
N GLY A 300 1.51 -33.36 -7.96
CA GLY A 300 2.82 -33.76 -8.44
C GLY A 300 3.80 -34.09 -7.31
N PRO A 301 5.07 -34.38 -7.67
CA PRO A 301 6.10 -34.70 -6.69
C PRO A 301 6.36 -33.55 -5.72
N ALA A 302 6.49 -33.87 -4.42
CA ALA A 302 6.79 -32.91 -3.36
C ALA A 302 8.27 -32.52 -3.36
N ARG A 303 8.55 -31.26 -3.05
CA ARG A 303 9.91 -30.75 -2.78
C ARG A 303 10.19 -30.84 -1.28
N LEU A 304 11.35 -31.39 -0.90
CA LEU A 304 11.83 -31.38 0.47
C LEU A 304 12.47 -30.03 0.79
N LEU A 305 11.84 -29.25 1.66
CA LEU A 305 12.38 -27.94 2.07
C LEU A 305 13.41 -28.06 3.19
N ASP A 306 13.11 -28.90 4.18
CA ASP A 306 13.97 -29.14 5.33
C ASP A 306 13.63 -30.45 6.06
N LEU A 307 14.49 -30.89 7.00
CA LEU A 307 14.23 -32.06 7.86
C LEU A 307 14.94 -31.93 9.22
N TRP A 308 14.30 -32.50 10.25
CA TRP A 308 14.77 -32.52 11.63
C TRP A 308 14.77 -33.94 12.20
N PRO A 309 15.68 -34.27 13.16
CA PRO A 309 15.73 -35.57 13.79
C PRO A 309 14.54 -35.78 14.73
N GLY A 310 13.89 -36.96 14.64
CA GLY A 310 12.75 -37.27 15.47
C GLY A 310 11.51 -36.46 15.18
N TYR A 311 10.69 -36.26 16.19
CA TYR A 311 9.50 -35.43 16.13
C TYR A 311 9.82 -33.98 16.39
N GLU A 312 9.52 -33.13 15.42
CA GLU A 312 9.65 -31.67 15.50
C GLU A 312 8.33 -31.03 15.93
N GLU A 313 8.30 -30.41 17.09
CA GLU A 313 7.09 -29.82 17.67
C GLU A 313 6.76 -28.41 17.14
N GLY A 314 7.73 -27.72 16.58
CA GLY A 314 7.58 -26.33 16.16
C GLY A 314 6.74 -26.19 14.89
N PRO A 315 5.76 -25.26 14.85
CA PRO A 315 5.00 -24.99 13.64
C PRO A 315 5.86 -24.39 12.53
N LEU A 316 5.43 -24.59 11.29
CA LEU A 316 5.90 -23.84 10.13
C LEU A 316 4.92 -22.71 9.83
N TYR A 317 5.45 -21.63 9.29
CA TYR A 317 4.66 -20.45 9.01
C TYR A 317 4.69 -20.08 7.53
N GLY A 318 3.63 -19.38 7.11
CA GLY A 318 3.55 -18.76 5.80
C GLY A 318 3.16 -17.30 5.92
N LEU A 319 3.59 -16.48 4.96
CA LEU A 319 3.23 -15.08 4.84
C LEU A 319 2.24 -14.88 3.69
N ALA A 320 1.06 -14.36 3.98
CA ALA A 320 0.14 -13.82 2.97
C ALA A 320 0.39 -12.32 2.85
N ILE A 321 0.83 -11.88 1.67
CA ILE A 321 1.32 -10.51 1.43
C ILE A 321 0.44 -9.79 0.42
N ASP A 322 -0.18 -8.71 0.85
CA ASP A 322 -0.89 -7.76 0.02
C ASP A 322 0.07 -6.59 -0.31
N LEU A 323 0.60 -6.60 -1.53
CA LEU A 323 1.55 -5.61 -2.03
C LEU A 323 0.82 -4.50 -2.77
N GLY A 324 0.23 -3.58 -2.02
CA GLY A 324 -0.45 -2.41 -2.59
C GLY A 324 0.52 -1.34 -3.08
N SER A 325 0.02 -0.43 -3.91
CA SER A 325 0.80 0.71 -4.41
C SER A 325 1.23 1.67 -3.31
N THR A 326 0.40 1.88 -2.30
CA THR A 326 0.63 2.82 -1.20
C THR A 326 1.09 2.10 0.07
N THR A 327 0.46 1.00 0.41
CA THR A 327 0.70 0.23 1.63
C THR A 327 0.88 -1.25 1.33
N MET A 328 1.82 -1.86 2.02
CA MET A 328 2.06 -3.30 2.00
C MET A 328 1.61 -3.89 3.33
N ALA A 329 0.96 -5.04 3.31
CA ALA A 329 0.58 -5.77 4.51
C ALA A 329 0.99 -7.23 4.41
N ALA A 330 1.43 -7.81 5.52
CA ALA A 330 1.73 -9.23 5.66
C ALA A 330 0.95 -9.82 6.83
N HIS A 331 0.37 -10.99 6.61
CA HIS A 331 -0.27 -11.81 7.63
C HIS A 331 0.53 -13.10 7.79
N LEU A 332 1.12 -13.27 8.97
CA LEU A 332 1.84 -14.50 9.34
C LEU A 332 0.83 -15.55 9.79
N CYS A 333 0.74 -16.62 9.05
CA CYS A 333 -0.18 -17.73 9.34
C CYS A 333 0.58 -18.97 9.78
N ASP A 334 0.11 -19.62 10.81
CA ASP A 334 0.50 -20.99 11.14
C ASP A 334 -0.09 -21.94 10.09
N LEU A 335 0.76 -22.69 9.40
CA LEU A 335 0.35 -23.56 8.31
C LEU A 335 -0.39 -24.82 8.78
N ALA A 336 -0.32 -25.17 10.07
CA ALA A 336 -1.05 -26.30 10.63
C ALA A 336 -2.46 -25.95 11.08
N SER A 337 -2.64 -24.78 11.72
CA SER A 337 -3.93 -24.34 12.27
C SER A 337 -4.66 -23.32 11.40
N GLY A 338 -3.96 -22.63 10.50
CA GLY A 338 -4.48 -21.49 9.73
C GLY A 338 -4.62 -20.21 10.53
N ALA A 339 -4.23 -20.20 11.80
CA ALA A 339 -4.31 -19.02 12.66
C ALA A 339 -3.38 -17.92 12.18
N VAL A 340 -3.86 -16.68 12.19
CA VAL A 340 -3.02 -15.49 11.98
C VAL A 340 -2.32 -15.17 13.29
N ILE A 341 -1.02 -15.36 13.33
CA ILE A 341 -0.19 -15.18 14.53
C ILE A 341 0.24 -13.73 14.72
N ALA A 342 0.53 -13.05 13.62
CA ALA A 342 0.86 -11.63 13.61
C ALA A 342 0.48 -11.00 12.28
N SER A 343 0.34 -9.67 12.28
CA SER A 343 0.11 -8.88 11.06
C SER A 343 0.92 -7.60 11.14
N ALA A 344 1.75 -7.36 10.15
CA ALA A 344 2.52 -6.13 10.05
C ALA A 344 2.20 -5.39 8.74
N GLY A 345 2.46 -4.09 8.73
CA GLY A 345 2.25 -3.28 7.54
C GLY A 345 3.28 -2.16 7.41
N LEU A 346 3.70 -1.91 6.18
CA LEU A 346 4.65 -0.87 5.82
C LEU A 346 4.08 0.02 4.72
N MET A 347 4.54 1.27 4.70
CA MET A 347 4.39 2.12 3.51
C MET A 347 5.25 1.57 2.37
N ASN A 348 4.68 1.50 1.18
CA ASN A 348 5.45 1.08 0.01
C ASN A 348 6.54 2.11 -0.31
N PRO A 349 7.84 1.77 -0.25
CA PRO A 349 8.92 2.72 -0.47
C PRO A 349 8.96 3.28 -1.89
N GLN A 350 8.23 2.67 -2.82
CA GLN A 350 8.13 3.15 -4.20
C GLN A 350 7.30 4.44 -4.34
N ILE A 351 6.59 4.88 -3.30
CA ILE A 351 5.86 6.17 -3.28
C ILE A 351 6.78 7.34 -3.66
N ARG A 352 8.04 7.28 -3.27
CA ARG A 352 9.04 8.31 -3.62
C ARG A 352 9.26 8.47 -5.13
N PHE A 353 9.02 7.42 -5.92
CA PHE A 353 9.13 7.44 -7.38
C PHE A 353 7.81 7.82 -8.07
N GLY A 354 6.68 7.58 -7.40
CA GLY A 354 5.34 7.91 -7.87
C GLY A 354 4.28 7.41 -6.88
N GLU A 355 3.28 8.24 -6.57
CA GLU A 355 2.21 7.85 -5.64
C GLU A 355 1.22 6.87 -6.27
N ASP A 356 0.98 7.03 -7.57
CA ASP A 356 0.09 6.18 -8.36
C ASP A 356 0.88 5.30 -9.34
N LEU A 357 0.20 4.35 -9.97
CA LEU A 357 0.79 3.37 -10.88
C LEU A 357 1.39 4.01 -12.12
N MET A 358 0.65 4.96 -12.73
CA MET A 358 1.10 5.63 -13.97
C MET A 358 2.30 6.52 -13.74
N SER A 359 2.40 7.14 -12.57
CA SER A 359 3.59 7.90 -12.16
C SER A 359 4.83 7.01 -12.07
N ARG A 360 4.69 5.74 -11.60
CA ARG A 360 5.79 4.77 -11.55
C ARG A 360 6.20 4.27 -12.92
N VAL A 361 5.22 3.98 -13.79
CA VAL A 361 5.49 3.64 -15.19
C VAL A 361 6.22 4.81 -15.87
N SER A 362 5.75 6.04 -15.68
CA SER A 362 6.42 7.24 -16.21
C SER A 362 7.84 7.40 -15.66
N TYR A 363 8.05 7.10 -14.38
CA TYR A 363 9.39 7.11 -13.80
C TYR A 363 10.32 6.10 -14.48
N ALA A 364 9.86 4.86 -14.69
CA ALA A 364 10.62 3.84 -15.41
C ALA A 364 10.96 4.29 -16.86
N MET A 365 10.00 4.91 -17.56
CA MET A 365 10.20 5.41 -18.93
C MET A 365 11.23 6.54 -19.01
N MET A 366 11.23 7.46 -18.04
CA MET A 366 12.09 8.63 -18.06
C MET A 366 13.47 8.41 -17.44
N ASN A 367 13.64 7.39 -16.61
CA ASN A 367 14.87 7.15 -15.89
C ASN A 367 15.46 5.78 -16.24
N PRO A 368 16.53 5.70 -17.03
CA PRO A 368 17.21 4.45 -17.32
C PRO A 368 17.60 3.72 -16.02
N GLY A 369 17.15 2.48 -15.85
CA GLY A 369 17.35 1.72 -14.60
C GLY A 369 16.29 1.97 -13.52
N GLY A 370 15.34 2.86 -13.72
CA GLY A 370 14.29 3.21 -12.75
C GLY A 370 13.42 2.02 -12.32
N ALA A 371 13.11 1.11 -13.25
CA ALA A 371 12.39 -0.13 -12.92
C ALA A 371 13.21 -1.01 -11.95
N ALA A 372 14.51 -1.19 -12.19
CA ALA A 372 15.39 -1.97 -11.31
C ALA A 372 15.54 -1.32 -9.93
N GLU A 373 15.59 0.01 -9.87
CA GLU A 373 15.64 0.75 -8.60
C GLU A 373 14.36 0.55 -7.78
N MET A 374 13.20 0.62 -8.41
CA MET A 374 11.92 0.35 -7.78
C MET A 374 11.80 -1.11 -7.31
N THR A 375 12.28 -2.06 -8.12
CA THR A 375 12.36 -3.48 -7.76
C THR A 375 13.23 -3.70 -6.52
N ALA A 376 14.42 -3.13 -6.48
CA ALA A 376 15.30 -3.24 -5.31
C ALA A 376 14.65 -2.65 -4.06
N ALA A 377 13.97 -1.50 -4.19
CA ALA A 377 13.32 -0.86 -3.07
C ALA A 377 12.17 -1.70 -2.48
N VAL A 378 11.32 -2.30 -3.32
CA VAL A 378 10.19 -3.10 -2.85
C VAL A 378 10.67 -4.43 -2.25
N ARG A 379 11.65 -5.11 -2.86
CA ARG A 379 12.20 -6.37 -2.36
C ARG A 379 12.86 -6.19 -0.98
N ALA A 380 13.65 -5.14 -0.79
CA ALA A 380 14.23 -4.81 0.52
C ALA A 380 13.16 -4.50 1.58
N ALA A 381 12.05 -3.88 1.18
CA ALA A 381 10.95 -3.62 2.10
C ALA A 381 10.17 -4.89 2.46
N LEU A 382 10.02 -5.82 1.53
CA LEU A 382 9.38 -7.12 1.78
C LEU A 382 10.20 -7.97 2.75
N ASP A 383 11.52 -8.02 2.57
CA ASP A 383 12.43 -8.75 3.48
C ASP A 383 12.36 -8.17 4.90
N ARG A 384 12.37 -6.84 5.02
CA ARG A 384 12.15 -6.16 6.31
C ARG A 384 10.76 -6.45 6.88
N LEU A 385 9.70 -6.44 6.08
CA LEU A 385 8.34 -6.72 6.52
C LEU A 385 8.22 -8.14 7.07
N ALA A 386 8.90 -9.12 6.46
CA ALA A 386 8.95 -10.50 6.95
C ALA A 386 9.61 -10.57 8.33
N LEU A 387 10.75 -9.88 8.53
CA LEU A 387 11.42 -9.79 9.83
C LEU A 387 10.59 -9.08 10.90
N GLU A 388 9.95 -7.95 10.55
CA GLU A 388 9.09 -7.22 11.47
C GLU A 388 7.91 -8.09 11.93
N THR A 389 7.30 -8.83 11.00
CA THR A 389 6.18 -9.72 11.29
C THR A 389 6.60 -10.91 12.17
N ALA A 390 7.77 -11.50 11.88
CA ALA A 390 8.35 -12.56 12.71
C ALA A 390 8.70 -12.06 14.13
N GLY A 391 9.26 -10.84 14.21
CA GLY A 391 9.58 -10.20 15.48
C GLY A 391 8.35 -9.89 16.34
N GLU A 392 7.25 -9.45 15.74
CA GLU A 392 5.97 -9.24 16.42
C GLU A 392 5.40 -10.56 16.95
N ALA A 393 5.48 -11.63 16.16
CA ALA A 393 5.09 -12.97 16.55
C ALA A 393 6.07 -13.63 17.55
N LYS A 394 7.26 -13.08 17.73
CA LYS A 394 8.35 -13.64 18.53
C LYS A 394 8.77 -15.05 18.07
N ILE A 395 8.82 -15.27 16.77
CA ILE A 395 9.26 -16.50 16.15
C ILE A 395 10.60 -16.32 15.42
N ASP A 396 11.25 -17.46 15.13
CA ASP A 396 12.39 -17.48 14.21
C ASP A 396 11.91 -17.31 12.76
N ALA A 397 12.39 -16.29 12.06
CA ALA A 397 12.06 -16.04 10.65
C ALA A 397 12.45 -17.23 9.75
N GLY A 398 13.45 -18.04 10.11
CA GLY A 398 13.79 -19.28 9.44
C GLY A 398 12.68 -20.36 9.46
N ARG A 399 11.61 -20.16 10.24
CA ARG A 399 10.43 -21.03 10.22
C ARG A 399 9.38 -20.57 9.21
N ILE A 400 9.56 -19.45 8.51
CA ILE A 400 8.70 -18.99 7.43
C ILE A 400 9.16 -19.68 6.14
N VAL A 401 8.37 -20.61 5.67
CA VAL A 401 8.71 -21.53 4.55
C VAL A 401 7.92 -21.27 3.29
N GLU A 402 6.92 -20.41 3.36
CA GLU A 402 6.06 -20.11 2.21
C GLU A 402 5.59 -18.67 2.24
N THR A 403 5.46 -18.05 1.06
CA THR A 403 4.93 -16.70 0.88
C THR A 403 3.93 -16.68 -0.26
N VAL A 404 2.85 -15.94 -0.12
CA VAL A 404 1.86 -15.72 -1.19
C VAL A 404 1.72 -14.22 -1.42
N PHE A 405 1.77 -13.81 -2.69
CA PHE A 405 1.71 -12.40 -3.09
C PHE A 405 0.45 -12.10 -3.90
N VAL A 406 -0.22 -11.03 -3.52
CA VAL A 406 -1.27 -10.40 -4.32
C VAL A 406 -0.90 -8.95 -4.55
N CYS A 407 -1.15 -8.43 -5.76
CA CYS A 407 -0.73 -7.10 -6.16
C CYS A 407 -1.36 -6.68 -7.49
N ASN A 408 -1.42 -5.37 -7.73
CA ASN A 408 -1.80 -4.86 -9.04
C ASN A 408 -0.73 -5.15 -10.11
N PRO A 409 -1.03 -5.02 -11.41
CA PRO A 409 -0.13 -5.40 -12.49
C PRO A 409 1.23 -4.69 -12.48
N VAL A 410 1.29 -3.41 -12.14
CA VAL A 410 2.55 -2.67 -12.06
C VAL A 410 3.41 -3.17 -10.91
N MET A 411 2.80 -3.43 -9.75
CA MET A 411 3.51 -4.01 -8.60
C MET A 411 3.96 -5.44 -8.88
N HIS A 412 3.14 -6.22 -9.59
CA HIS A 412 3.49 -7.57 -10.06
C HIS A 412 4.78 -7.55 -10.89
N HIS A 413 4.85 -6.67 -11.89
CA HIS A 413 6.05 -6.56 -12.74
C HIS A 413 7.27 -6.09 -11.94
N LEU A 414 7.12 -5.06 -11.11
CA LEU A 414 8.21 -4.55 -10.30
C LEU A 414 8.68 -5.54 -9.23
N LEU A 415 7.80 -6.35 -8.64
CA LEU A 415 8.17 -7.45 -7.74
C LEU A 415 9.04 -8.49 -8.45
N LEU A 416 8.64 -8.88 -9.65
CA LEU A 416 9.32 -9.87 -10.47
C LEU A 416 10.62 -9.34 -11.12
N GLY A 417 10.84 -8.03 -11.11
CA GLY A 417 11.97 -7.38 -11.80
C GLY A 417 11.73 -7.20 -13.30
N ILE A 418 10.46 -7.17 -13.71
CA ILE A 418 10.02 -6.93 -15.08
C ILE A 418 9.74 -5.44 -15.26
N ASP A 419 10.12 -4.87 -16.40
CA ASP A 419 9.85 -3.49 -16.72
C ASP A 419 8.34 -3.27 -16.94
N PRO A 420 7.69 -2.33 -16.24
CA PRO A 420 6.26 -2.11 -16.35
C PRO A 420 5.85 -1.18 -17.49
N MET A 421 6.76 -0.75 -18.38
CA MET A 421 6.47 0.28 -19.41
C MET A 421 5.32 -0.09 -20.33
N GLU A 422 5.18 -1.35 -20.72
CA GLU A 422 4.10 -1.82 -21.59
C GLU A 422 2.71 -1.70 -20.96
N LEU A 423 2.64 -1.62 -19.62
CA LEU A 423 1.40 -1.38 -18.90
C LEU A 423 0.94 0.10 -18.94
N GLY A 424 1.79 0.99 -19.42
CA GLY A 424 1.51 2.43 -19.53
C GLY A 424 0.82 2.85 -20.82
N GLN A 425 0.68 1.98 -21.79
CA GLN A 425 0.11 2.30 -23.10
C GLN A 425 -0.70 1.12 -23.65
N ALA A 426 -1.73 1.41 -24.43
CA ALA A 426 -2.52 0.37 -25.07
C ALA A 426 -1.63 -0.51 -25.97
N PRO A 427 -1.77 -1.83 -25.93
CA PRO A 427 -2.86 -2.62 -25.34
C PRO A 427 -2.66 -3.02 -23.85
N PHE A 428 -1.79 -2.36 -23.08
CA PHE A 428 -1.53 -2.60 -21.65
C PHE A 428 -1.08 -4.05 -21.38
N ALA A 429 -0.08 -4.49 -22.14
CA ALA A 429 0.34 -5.87 -22.17
C ALA A 429 1.09 -6.30 -20.89
N LEU A 430 0.66 -7.41 -20.31
CA LEU A 430 1.39 -8.12 -19.25
C LEU A 430 2.50 -8.99 -19.85
N ALA A 431 3.63 -9.11 -19.17
CA ALA A 431 4.64 -10.11 -19.51
C ALA A 431 4.12 -11.55 -19.25
N THR A 432 3.32 -11.70 -18.20
CA THR A 432 2.57 -12.92 -17.88
C THR A 432 1.32 -12.58 -17.07
N SER A 433 0.24 -13.29 -17.34
CA SER A 433 -0.98 -13.28 -16.53
C SER A 433 -1.12 -14.53 -15.66
N ASP A 434 -0.24 -15.52 -15.83
CA ASP A 434 -0.31 -16.78 -15.11
C ASP A 434 0.21 -16.65 -13.68
N ALA A 435 -0.25 -17.55 -12.80
CA ALA A 435 0.33 -17.70 -11.48
C ALA A 435 1.79 -18.16 -11.57
N LEU A 436 2.61 -17.75 -10.64
CA LEU A 436 4.03 -18.11 -10.63
C LEU A 436 4.40 -18.78 -9.29
N SER A 437 5.11 -19.91 -9.37
CA SER A 437 5.70 -20.58 -8.22
C SER A 437 7.23 -20.50 -8.30
N LEU A 438 7.85 -19.76 -7.38
CA LEU A 438 9.26 -19.37 -7.40
C LEU A 438 9.93 -19.76 -6.08
N ALA A 439 11.28 -19.72 -6.04
CA ALA A 439 11.97 -19.69 -4.77
C ALA A 439 11.87 -18.26 -4.17
N ALA A 440 11.53 -18.12 -2.90
CA ALA A 440 11.35 -16.82 -2.27
C ALA A 440 12.58 -15.91 -2.38
N ARG A 441 13.77 -16.51 -2.37
CA ARG A 441 15.05 -15.79 -2.58
C ARG A 441 15.18 -15.12 -3.96
N GLU A 442 14.47 -15.63 -5.00
CA GLU A 442 14.44 -14.98 -6.32
C GLU A 442 13.71 -13.64 -6.29
N LEU A 443 12.81 -13.46 -5.31
CA LEU A 443 12.11 -12.21 -5.03
C LEU A 443 12.83 -11.34 -3.97
N GLY A 444 14.06 -11.71 -3.56
CA GLY A 444 14.86 -10.97 -2.60
C GLY A 444 14.48 -11.20 -1.15
N LEU A 445 13.70 -12.24 -0.84
CA LEU A 445 13.42 -12.67 0.53
C LEU A 445 14.56 -13.59 0.99
N THR A 446 15.48 -13.04 1.76
CA THR A 446 16.72 -13.71 2.19
C THR A 446 16.78 -13.99 3.68
N GLU A 447 15.96 -13.31 4.47
CA GLU A 447 15.91 -13.41 5.93
C GLU A 447 14.93 -14.49 6.45
N ILE A 448 14.17 -15.12 5.56
CA ILE A 448 13.29 -16.26 5.87
C ILE A 448 13.99 -17.58 5.54
N HIS A 449 13.30 -18.71 5.64
CA HIS A 449 13.88 -20.02 5.33
C HIS A 449 14.55 -20.03 3.94
N PRO A 450 15.80 -20.51 3.79
CA PRO A 450 16.52 -20.45 2.51
C PRO A 450 15.85 -21.16 1.34
N GLU A 451 15.08 -22.22 1.63
CA GLU A 451 14.32 -22.99 0.63
C GLU A 451 12.84 -22.61 0.60
N ALA A 452 12.46 -21.47 1.23
CA ALA A 452 11.09 -20.98 1.21
C ALA A 452 10.56 -20.79 -0.22
N ARG A 453 9.26 -21.07 -0.41
CA ARG A 453 8.58 -20.94 -1.70
C ARG A 453 7.74 -19.67 -1.73
N ALA A 454 7.64 -19.07 -2.91
CA ALA A 454 6.77 -17.94 -3.18
C ALA A 454 5.75 -18.32 -4.24
N TYR A 455 4.49 -18.01 -4.01
CA TYR A 455 3.41 -18.12 -4.98
C TYR A 455 2.85 -16.71 -5.25
N VAL A 456 2.89 -16.30 -6.50
CA VAL A 456 2.31 -15.04 -6.96
C VAL A 456 1.01 -15.36 -7.69
N LEU A 457 -0.12 -14.81 -7.24
CA LEU A 457 -1.42 -15.09 -7.84
C LEU A 457 -1.47 -14.60 -9.31
N PRO A 458 -2.36 -15.20 -10.13
CA PRO A 458 -2.53 -14.78 -11.52
C PRO A 458 -3.14 -13.40 -11.61
N CYS A 459 -2.80 -12.63 -12.65
CA CYS A 459 -3.47 -11.40 -13.02
C CYS A 459 -4.67 -11.68 -13.93
N ILE A 460 -5.76 -10.90 -13.77
CA ILE A 460 -6.90 -10.98 -14.66
C ILE A 460 -6.56 -10.34 -16.01
N ALA A 461 -5.97 -9.14 -15.99
CA ALA A 461 -5.57 -8.41 -17.21
C ALA A 461 -4.63 -7.25 -16.88
N GLY A 462 -4.20 -6.47 -17.89
CA GLY A 462 -3.19 -5.40 -17.78
C GLY A 462 -3.41 -4.32 -16.70
N HIS A 463 -4.65 -4.01 -16.35
CA HIS A 463 -4.96 -3.08 -15.26
C HIS A 463 -5.73 -3.72 -14.10
N VAL A 464 -6.08 -5.00 -14.21
CA VAL A 464 -6.83 -5.76 -13.20
C VAL A 464 -5.95 -6.91 -12.74
N GLY A 465 -5.34 -6.77 -11.59
CA GLY A 465 -4.22 -7.56 -11.12
C GLY A 465 -4.55 -8.82 -10.34
N ALA A 466 -3.54 -9.32 -9.68
CA ALA A 466 -3.61 -10.44 -8.74
C ALA A 466 -4.33 -10.06 -7.43
N ASP A 467 -4.38 -8.79 -7.07
CA ASP A 467 -5.21 -8.23 -6.00
C ASP A 467 -6.70 -8.44 -6.30
N ALA A 468 -7.17 -8.05 -7.51
CA ALA A 468 -8.54 -8.29 -7.95
C ALA A 468 -8.87 -9.79 -8.06
N ALA A 469 -7.91 -10.62 -8.49
CA ALA A 469 -8.05 -12.08 -8.47
C ALA A 469 -8.23 -12.61 -7.03
N ALA A 470 -7.47 -12.10 -6.08
CA ALA A 470 -7.61 -12.44 -4.66
C ALA A 470 -8.97 -12.00 -4.08
N VAL A 471 -9.45 -10.82 -4.47
CA VAL A 471 -10.80 -10.34 -4.12
C VAL A 471 -11.87 -11.27 -4.71
N ALA A 472 -11.70 -11.69 -5.98
CA ALA A 472 -12.60 -12.67 -6.60
C ALA A 472 -12.60 -14.02 -5.87
N LEU A 473 -11.44 -14.46 -5.39
CA LEU A 473 -11.32 -15.69 -4.58
C LEU A 473 -11.99 -15.54 -3.21
N ALA A 474 -11.79 -14.36 -2.57
CA ALA A 474 -12.34 -14.08 -1.24
C ALA A 474 -13.86 -13.90 -1.27
N GLU A 475 -14.42 -13.10 -2.15
CA GLU A 475 -15.85 -12.77 -2.18
C GLU A 475 -16.67 -13.67 -3.10
N ALA A 476 -16.00 -14.37 -4.00
CA ALA A 476 -16.53 -15.43 -4.87
C ALA A 476 -17.85 -15.03 -5.60
N PRO A 477 -17.91 -13.88 -6.29
CA PRO A 477 -19.13 -13.50 -7.02
C PRO A 477 -19.55 -14.56 -8.04
N GLY A 478 -18.59 -15.23 -8.70
CA GLY A 478 -18.83 -16.30 -9.66
C GLY A 478 -19.46 -17.60 -9.08
N LYS A 479 -19.59 -17.72 -7.75
CA LYS A 479 -20.24 -18.87 -7.09
C LYS A 479 -21.66 -18.56 -6.59
N ARG A 480 -22.10 -17.32 -6.73
CA ARG A 480 -23.37 -16.82 -6.17
C ARG A 480 -24.47 -16.76 -7.22
N ASP A 481 -25.72 -16.86 -6.78
CA ASP A 481 -26.89 -16.61 -7.65
C ASP A 481 -27.22 -15.12 -7.75
N ASP A 482 -27.08 -14.40 -6.62
CA ASP A 482 -27.30 -12.97 -6.51
C ASP A 482 -26.23 -12.19 -7.30
N LEU A 483 -26.65 -11.16 -8.02
CA LEU A 483 -25.78 -10.27 -8.77
C LEU A 483 -25.03 -9.37 -7.79
N THR A 484 -23.77 -9.69 -7.57
CA THR A 484 -22.91 -9.01 -6.58
C THR A 484 -21.95 -8.06 -7.27
N LEU A 485 -21.95 -6.80 -6.82
CA LEU A 485 -20.95 -5.79 -7.14
C LEU A 485 -19.92 -5.72 -6.02
N VAL A 486 -18.67 -6.06 -6.30
CA VAL A 486 -17.55 -5.96 -5.36
C VAL A 486 -16.68 -4.79 -5.79
N ILE A 487 -16.39 -3.89 -4.87
CA ILE A 487 -15.56 -2.70 -5.11
C ILE A 487 -14.42 -2.70 -4.10
N ASP A 488 -13.21 -2.97 -4.57
CA ASP A 488 -11.99 -2.81 -3.78
C ASP A 488 -11.51 -1.37 -3.90
N VAL A 489 -11.72 -0.58 -2.85
CA VAL A 489 -11.45 0.86 -2.86
C VAL A 489 -10.01 1.13 -2.42
N GLY A 490 -9.20 1.58 -3.37
CA GLY A 490 -7.81 1.99 -3.17
C GLY A 490 -7.46 3.24 -3.96
N THR A 491 -6.18 3.46 -4.21
CA THR A 491 -5.67 4.50 -5.15
C THR A 491 -6.17 4.24 -6.57
N ASN A 492 -6.33 2.98 -6.96
CA ASN A 492 -7.22 2.52 -8.02
C ASN A 492 -8.35 1.73 -7.35
N ALA A 493 -9.52 1.73 -7.97
CA ALA A 493 -10.60 0.87 -7.55
C ALA A 493 -10.72 -0.31 -8.52
N GLU A 494 -10.55 -1.51 -8.01
CA GLU A 494 -10.83 -2.74 -8.74
C GLU A 494 -12.29 -3.11 -8.50
N ILE A 495 -13.05 -3.22 -9.60
CA ILE A 495 -14.50 -3.43 -9.56
C ILE A 495 -14.81 -4.76 -10.24
N LEU A 496 -15.51 -5.63 -9.54
CA LEU A 496 -16.03 -6.90 -10.03
C LEU A 496 -17.56 -6.88 -10.00
N LEU A 497 -18.20 -7.27 -11.06
CA LEU A 497 -19.67 -7.43 -11.13
C LEU A 497 -20.00 -8.81 -11.67
N GLY A 498 -20.75 -9.60 -10.94
CA GLY A 498 -21.12 -10.90 -11.47
C GLY A 498 -21.95 -11.78 -10.57
N ASN A 499 -22.28 -12.91 -11.15
CA ASN A 499 -22.88 -14.06 -10.51
C ASN A 499 -22.33 -15.34 -11.15
N ARG A 500 -22.90 -16.52 -10.83
CA ARG A 500 -22.42 -17.81 -11.37
C ARG A 500 -22.41 -17.93 -12.88
N ASN A 501 -23.14 -17.08 -13.60
CA ASN A 501 -23.26 -17.14 -15.05
C ASN A 501 -22.14 -16.37 -15.76
N ARG A 502 -21.76 -15.22 -15.20
CA ARG A 502 -20.76 -14.32 -15.79
C ARG A 502 -20.16 -13.41 -14.71
N VAL A 503 -18.86 -13.16 -14.81
CA VAL A 503 -18.17 -12.14 -13.98
C VAL A 503 -17.44 -11.19 -14.90
N LEU A 504 -17.64 -9.89 -14.68
CA LEU A 504 -16.95 -8.79 -15.33
C LEU A 504 -16.00 -8.13 -14.33
N ALA A 505 -14.93 -7.53 -14.84
CA ALA A 505 -13.98 -6.76 -14.05
C ALA A 505 -13.52 -5.51 -14.78
N CYS A 506 -13.30 -4.42 -14.05
CA CYS A 506 -12.59 -3.25 -14.54
C CYS A 506 -11.73 -2.63 -13.43
N SER A 507 -10.77 -1.80 -13.81
CA SER A 507 -10.05 -0.93 -12.90
C SER A 507 -10.40 0.52 -13.21
N SER A 508 -10.65 1.31 -12.17
CA SER A 508 -11.04 2.70 -12.27
C SER A 508 -10.06 3.62 -11.54
N PRO A 509 -9.56 4.70 -12.18
CA PRO A 509 -8.54 5.56 -11.60
C PRO A 509 -9.17 6.56 -10.60
N THR A 510 -9.34 6.16 -9.35
CA THR A 510 -9.91 7.00 -8.28
C THR A 510 -8.91 8.05 -7.77
N GLY A 511 -7.62 7.78 -7.88
CA GLY A 511 -6.57 8.63 -7.32
C GLY A 511 -6.51 8.54 -5.79
N PRO A 512 -5.57 9.24 -5.15
CA PRO A 512 -5.34 9.13 -3.70
C PRO A 512 -6.22 10.04 -2.85
N ALA A 513 -7.27 10.67 -3.42
CA ALA A 513 -8.16 11.57 -2.68
C ALA A 513 -8.88 10.88 -1.52
N PHE A 514 -9.34 9.65 -1.72
CA PHE A 514 -9.96 8.84 -0.67
C PHE A 514 -8.99 8.43 0.45
N GLU A 515 -7.68 8.48 0.22
CA GLU A 515 -6.66 8.27 1.25
C GLU A 515 -6.29 9.58 1.99
N GLY A 516 -6.93 10.70 1.68
CA GLY A 516 -6.63 12.02 2.24
C GLY A 516 -5.39 12.70 1.66
N ALA A 517 -4.73 12.14 0.66
CA ALA A 517 -3.45 12.66 0.17
C ALA A 517 -3.55 13.92 -0.70
N GLN A 518 -4.71 14.20 -1.31
CA GLN A 518 -4.95 15.39 -2.15
C GLN A 518 -5.85 16.42 -1.48
N ILE A 519 -6.15 16.24 -0.21
CA ILE A 519 -7.05 17.08 0.57
C ILE A 519 -6.24 18.12 1.35
N SER A 520 -6.73 19.37 1.43
CA SER A 520 -6.03 20.50 2.03
C SER A 520 -5.62 20.25 3.48
N SER A 521 -6.58 19.80 4.31
CA SER A 521 -6.33 19.35 5.69
C SER A 521 -6.21 17.84 5.79
N GLY A 522 -6.00 17.16 4.64
CA GLY A 522 -5.97 15.73 4.57
C GLY A 522 -4.67 15.11 5.09
N GLN A 523 -4.78 13.92 5.65
CA GLN A 523 -3.65 13.09 6.03
C GLN A 523 -4.01 11.61 5.94
N ARG A 524 -3.01 10.75 5.94
CA ARG A 524 -3.23 9.32 6.07
C ARG A 524 -3.68 8.95 7.47
N ALA A 525 -4.30 7.78 7.61
CA ALA A 525 -4.77 7.27 8.89
C ALA A 525 -3.61 7.17 9.91
N ALA A 526 -3.70 7.99 10.96
CA ALA A 526 -2.75 8.04 12.07
C ALA A 526 -3.46 8.57 13.33
N PRO A 527 -2.97 8.31 14.54
CA PRO A 527 -3.54 8.89 15.75
C PRO A 527 -3.66 10.42 15.63
N GLY A 528 -4.80 10.97 16.08
CA GLY A 528 -5.13 12.39 15.96
C GLY A 528 -5.78 12.81 14.65
N ALA A 529 -5.85 11.95 13.63
CA ALA A 529 -6.61 12.22 12.40
C ALA A 529 -8.11 12.08 12.65
N ILE A 530 -8.91 13.04 12.20
CA ILE A 530 -10.38 12.95 12.21
C ILE A 530 -10.79 11.80 11.28
N GLU A 531 -11.46 10.79 11.84
CA GLU A 531 -11.90 9.61 11.11
C GLU A 531 -13.41 9.50 10.95
N ARG A 532 -14.16 10.13 11.86
CA ARG A 532 -15.62 10.23 11.86
C ARG A 532 -16.02 11.68 12.04
N ILE A 533 -17.07 12.07 11.36
CA ILE A 533 -17.65 13.40 11.48
C ILE A 533 -19.16 13.33 11.31
N GLU A 534 -19.87 14.12 12.11
CA GLU A 534 -21.29 14.37 11.98
C GLU A 534 -21.51 15.88 12.02
N ILE A 535 -22.45 16.37 11.21
CA ILE A 535 -22.83 17.79 11.17
C ILE A 535 -24.31 17.90 11.50
N ASP A 536 -24.60 18.60 12.60
CA ASP A 536 -25.98 18.84 12.99
C ASP A 536 -26.71 19.64 11.89
N PRO A 537 -27.87 19.16 11.37
CA PRO A 537 -28.53 19.78 10.23
C PRO A 537 -29.20 21.13 10.54
N GLU A 538 -29.39 21.49 11.82
CA GLU A 538 -30.00 22.76 12.23
C GLU A 538 -28.92 23.81 12.53
N SER A 539 -28.01 23.50 13.47
CA SER A 539 -26.96 24.43 13.90
C SER A 539 -25.79 24.51 12.92
N LYS A 540 -25.60 23.49 12.08
CA LYS A 540 -24.43 23.32 11.19
C LYS A 540 -23.12 23.19 11.94
N GLU A 541 -23.16 22.78 13.22
CA GLU A 541 -21.97 22.52 14.03
C GLU A 541 -21.47 21.09 13.80
N PRO A 542 -20.17 20.91 13.59
CA PRO A 542 -19.56 19.59 13.45
C PRO A 542 -19.20 19.00 14.81
N ARG A 543 -19.39 17.69 14.96
CA ARG A 543 -18.71 16.87 15.95
C ARG A 543 -17.92 15.77 15.26
N PHE A 544 -16.83 15.37 15.86
CA PHE A 544 -15.92 14.41 15.20
C PHE A 544 -15.21 13.52 16.22
N ARG A 545 -14.70 12.40 15.73
CA ARG A 545 -13.81 11.49 16.46
C ARG A 545 -12.48 11.42 15.74
N VAL A 546 -11.42 11.21 16.52
CA VAL A 546 -10.07 11.05 15.99
C VAL A 546 -9.55 9.63 16.22
N ILE A 547 -8.71 9.16 15.33
CA ILE A 547 -8.03 7.85 15.49
C ILE A 547 -7.27 7.85 16.81
N GLY A 548 -7.51 6.82 17.62
CA GLY A 548 -6.90 6.67 18.95
C GLY A 548 -7.69 7.28 20.11
N CYS A 549 -8.90 7.83 19.83
CA CYS A 549 -9.82 8.30 20.87
C CYS A 549 -11.26 7.93 20.50
N ASP A 550 -11.94 7.18 21.38
CA ASP A 550 -13.33 6.75 21.17
C ASP A 550 -14.39 7.79 21.54
N LEU A 551 -13.98 8.91 22.13
CA LEU A 551 -14.87 10.02 22.47
C LEU A 551 -15.14 10.91 21.26
N TRP A 552 -16.34 11.52 21.24
CA TRP A 552 -16.65 12.60 20.32
C TRP A 552 -16.05 13.93 20.79
N SER A 553 -15.85 14.86 19.88
CA SER A 553 -15.24 16.17 20.18
C SER A 553 -16.03 17.03 21.19
N ASP A 554 -17.33 16.76 21.33
CA ASP A 554 -18.25 17.38 22.27
C ASP A 554 -18.41 16.58 23.59
N ASP A 555 -17.82 15.40 23.71
CA ASP A 555 -17.85 14.59 24.93
C ASP A 555 -16.95 15.17 26.04
N PRO A 556 -17.38 15.09 27.29
CA PRO A 556 -16.50 15.43 28.45
C PRO A 556 -15.24 14.55 28.45
N GLY A 557 -14.07 15.18 28.50
CA GLY A 557 -12.79 14.46 28.57
C GLY A 557 -12.09 14.29 27.19
N PHE A 558 -12.72 14.62 26.08
CA PHE A 558 -12.09 14.54 24.76
C PHE A 558 -10.76 15.31 24.69
N SER A 559 -10.74 16.58 25.16
CA SER A 559 -9.51 17.38 25.15
C SER A 559 -8.38 16.77 26.01
N ALA A 560 -8.71 16.11 27.10
CA ALA A 560 -7.72 15.41 27.91
C ALA A 560 -7.21 14.15 27.25
N ALA A 561 -8.10 13.37 26.59
CA ALA A 561 -7.75 12.15 25.89
C ALA A 561 -6.87 12.43 24.63
N THR A 562 -7.08 13.57 23.98
CA THR A 562 -6.34 13.97 22.77
C THR A 562 -5.16 14.89 23.06
N ALA A 563 -4.89 15.26 24.32
CA ALA A 563 -3.83 16.22 24.69
C ALA A 563 -2.43 15.81 24.21
N VAL A 564 -2.14 14.52 24.10
CA VAL A 564 -0.84 13.99 23.66
C VAL A 564 -0.76 13.89 22.13
N THR A 565 -1.81 13.39 21.49
CA THR A 565 -1.85 13.18 20.03
C THR A 565 -2.18 14.46 19.28
N GLY A 566 -2.98 15.32 19.86
CA GLY A 566 -3.56 16.49 19.19
C GLY A 566 -4.61 16.09 18.14
N ILE A 567 -5.16 17.10 17.47
CA ILE A 567 -6.01 16.95 16.29
C ILE A 567 -5.20 17.43 15.10
N THR A 568 -4.85 16.52 14.19
CA THR A 568 -3.76 16.76 13.23
C THR A 568 -4.21 16.95 11.78
N GLY A 569 -5.42 16.49 11.43
CA GLY A 569 -5.98 16.59 10.07
C GLY A 569 -7.17 15.66 9.90
N ILE A 570 -7.55 15.38 8.65
CA ILE A 570 -8.69 14.52 8.29
C ILE A 570 -8.15 13.31 7.53
N CYS A 571 -8.45 12.08 7.95
CA CYS A 571 -8.12 10.90 7.17
C CYS A 571 -9.18 10.61 6.11
N GLY A 572 -8.93 9.60 5.30
CA GLY A 572 -9.77 9.28 4.16
C GLY A 572 -11.24 8.99 4.50
N SER A 573 -11.53 8.18 5.55
CA SER A 573 -12.92 7.98 6.00
C SER A 573 -13.55 9.28 6.48
N GLY A 574 -12.80 10.08 7.21
CA GLY A 574 -13.27 11.38 7.71
C GLY A 574 -13.64 12.36 6.61
N ILE A 575 -12.87 12.45 5.50
CA ILE A 575 -13.22 13.37 4.42
C ILE A 575 -14.45 12.89 3.62
N ILE A 576 -14.64 11.60 3.44
CA ILE A 576 -15.86 11.06 2.82
C ILE A 576 -17.08 11.41 3.68
N GLU A 577 -17.02 11.17 5.00
CA GLU A 577 -18.09 11.52 5.92
C GLU A 577 -18.31 13.04 5.95
N ALA A 578 -17.25 13.85 6.01
CA ALA A 578 -17.36 15.30 6.01
C ALA A 578 -18.13 15.82 4.79
N VAL A 579 -17.79 15.37 3.57
CA VAL A 579 -18.46 15.81 2.35
C VAL A 579 -19.90 15.32 2.29
N ALA A 580 -20.18 14.10 2.73
CA ALA A 580 -21.54 13.56 2.79
C ALA A 580 -22.39 14.29 3.81
N GLU A 581 -21.87 14.55 5.02
CA GLU A 581 -22.56 15.30 6.06
C GLU A 581 -22.80 16.76 5.64
N MET A 582 -21.82 17.41 4.99
CA MET A 582 -22.02 18.75 4.42
C MET A 582 -23.16 18.74 3.38
N ARG A 583 -23.30 17.67 2.57
CA ARG A 583 -24.40 17.54 1.61
C ARG A 583 -25.74 17.33 2.31
N MET A 584 -25.81 16.50 3.33
CA MET A 584 -27.01 16.25 4.13
C MET A 584 -27.44 17.48 4.95
N ALA A 585 -26.47 18.23 5.49
CA ALA A 585 -26.73 19.46 6.22
C ALA A 585 -27.08 20.66 5.31
N GLY A 586 -27.04 20.53 3.97
CA GLY A 586 -27.35 21.62 3.05
C GLY A 586 -26.25 22.68 2.95
N LEU A 587 -25.01 22.35 3.34
CA LEU A 587 -23.82 23.18 3.15
C LEU A 587 -23.27 23.07 1.73
N LEU A 588 -23.61 21.96 1.03
CA LEU A 588 -23.29 21.69 -0.36
C LEU A 588 -24.58 21.56 -1.19
N ASP A 589 -24.60 22.14 -2.37
CA ASP A 589 -25.61 21.83 -3.37
C ASP A 589 -25.33 20.53 -4.14
N ALA A 590 -26.25 20.11 -5.01
CA ALA A 590 -26.08 18.91 -5.82
C ALA A 590 -24.89 18.99 -6.79
N SER A 591 -24.43 20.17 -7.16
CA SER A 591 -23.24 20.35 -7.99
C SER A 591 -21.92 20.29 -7.18
N GLY A 592 -22.02 20.20 -5.85
CA GLY A 592 -20.88 20.20 -4.94
C GLY A 592 -20.32 21.61 -4.67
N LEU A 593 -21.11 22.67 -4.86
CA LEU A 593 -20.71 24.02 -4.51
C LEU A 593 -20.98 24.28 -3.02
N ILE A 594 -20.00 24.82 -2.30
CA ILE A 594 -20.14 25.26 -0.90
C ILE A 594 -20.82 26.62 -0.89
N GLY A 595 -21.93 26.76 -0.14
CA GLY A 595 -22.63 28.04 0.03
C GLY A 595 -21.87 29.01 0.91
N SER A 596 -22.14 30.32 0.79
CA SER A 596 -21.62 31.35 1.70
C SER A 596 -22.24 31.23 3.10
N ALA A 597 -21.67 31.94 4.08
CA ALA A 597 -22.23 32.02 5.42
C ALA A 597 -23.71 32.44 5.43
N GLU A 598 -24.08 33.39 4.57
CA GLU A 598 -25.47 33.85 4.42
C GLU A 598 -26.38 32.78 3.81
N GLN A 599 -25.87 32.04 2.83
CA GLN A 599 -26.65 31.00 2.14
C GLN A 599 -26.84 29.73 2.98
N THR A 600 -25.85 29.40 3.80
CA THR A 600 -25.84 28.20 4.65
C THR A 600 -26.36 28.44 6.07
N GLY A 601 -26.41 29.72 6.51
CA GLY A 601 -26.84 30.10 7.84
C GLY A 601 -25.79 29.85 8.94
N THR A 602 -24.52 29.60 8.59
CA THR A 602 -23.46 29.36 9.55
C THR A 602 -22.19 30.16 9.26
N PRO A 603 -21.56 30.76 10.28
CA PRO A 603 -20.29 31.45 10.13
C PRO A 603 -19.12 30.50 9.80
N ARG A 604 -19.31 29.18 9.94
CA ARG A 604 -18.29 28.17 9.59
C ARG A 604 -18.06 28.04 8.07
N ALA A 605 -19.00 28.54 7.26
CA ALA A 605 -18.82 28.67 5.81
C ALA A 605 -18.06 29.97 5.51
N GLU A 606 -16.75 29.90 5.48
CA GLU A 606 -15.86 31.04 5.37
C GLU A 606 -15.44 31.31 3.91
N PRO A 607 -15.16 32.58 3.55
CA PRO A 607 -14.59 32.90 2.24
C PRO A 607 -13.22 32.23 2.03
N ASP A 608 -13.03 31.60 0.88
CA ASP A 608 -11.76 31.04 0.42
C ASP A 608 -11.51 31.48 -1.03
N GLY A 609 -10.83 32.63 -1.17
CA GLY A 609 -10.60 33.25 -2.45
C GLY A 609 -11.90 33.63 -3.18
N ARG A 610 -12.26 32.89 -4.25
CA ARG A 610 -13.50 33.06 -5.02
C ARG A 610 -14.60 32.09 -4.62
N THR A 611 -14.31 31.20 -3.68
CA THR A 611 -15.17 30.13 -3.22
C THR A 611 -15.30 30.20 -1.70
N HIS A 612 -15.80 29.12 -1.10
CA HIS A 612 -15.93 29.01 0.34
C HIS A 612 -15.26 27.71 0.84
N ALA A 613 -14.92 27.70 2.12
CA ALA A 613 -14.46 26.53 2.85
C ALA A 613 -15.32 26.36 4.11
N TYR A 614 -15.50 25.12 4.54
CA TYR A 614 -16.18 24.83 5.79
C TYR A 614 -15.17 24.54 6.90
N LEU A 615 -15.24 25.28 8.01
CA LEU A 615 -14.39 25.12 9.17
C LEU A 615 -14.87 23.97 10.05
N VAL A 616 -14.09 22.88 10.08
CA VAL A 616 -14.35 21.70 10.93
C VAL A 616 -13.84 21.93 12.34
N HIS A 617 -12.57 22.35 12.47
CA HIS A 617 -11.92 22.55 13.76
C HIS A 617 -10.90 23.69 13.70
N ASP A 618 -10.94 24.57 14.70
CA ASP A 618 -9.91 25.59 14.88
C ASP A 618 -9.02 25.25 16.08
N GLY A 619 -7.86 24.65 15.80
CA GLY A 619 -6.87 24.32 16.83
C GLY A 619 -5.89 25.46 17.12
N THR A 620 -6.00 26.62 16.44
CA THR A 620 -5.03 27.71 16.57
C THR A 620 -4.90 28.30 17.98
N PRO A 621 -5.97 28.34 18.82
CA PRO A 621 -5.82 28.80 20.21
C PRO A 621 -4.86 27.94 21.04
N ASP A 622 -4.77 26.64 20.72
CA ASP A 622 -3.92 25.67 21.42
C ASP A 622 -2.62 25.37 20.65
N GLY A 623 -2.32 26.14 19.60
CA GLY A 623 -1.14 25.96 18.76
C GLY A 623 -1.23 24.77 17.78
N GLY A 624 -2.43 24.23 17.59
CA GLY A 624 -2.75 23.18 16.63
C GLY A 624 -3.11 23.74 15.23
N PRO A 625 -3.41 22.84 14.26
CA PRO A 625 -3.80 23.25 12.93
C PRO A 625 -5.26 23.73 12.88
N ARG A 626 -5.52 24.59 11.90
CA ARG A 626 -6.87 24.91 11.47
C ARG A 626 -7.30 23.91 10.41
N ILE A 627 -8.39 23.18 10.65
CA ILE A 627 -8.87 22.10 9.80
C ILE A 627 -10.12 22.55 9.08
N THR A 628 -10.03 22.64 7.75
CA THR A 628 -11.10 23.07 6.86
C THR A 628 -11.30 22.07 5.73
N VAL A 629 -12.53 22.05 5.19
CA VAL A 629 -12.86 21.38 3.93
C VAL A 629 -13.09 22.47 2.88
N THR A 630 -12.23 22.52 1.87
CA THR A 630 -12.25 23.54 0.83
C THR A 630 -13.05 23.09 -0.39
N GLN A 631 -13.40 24.03 -1.27
CA GLN A 631 -14.00 23.70 -2.57
C GLN A 631 -13.11 22.80 -3.42
N GLY A 632 -11.79 22.94 -3.29
CA GLY A 632 -10.81 22.05 -3.94
C GLY A 632 -10.92 20.60 -3.46
N ASP A 633 -11.12 20.42 -2.16
CA ASP A 633 -11.29 19.09 -1.55
C ASP A 633 -12.59 18.42 -2.03
N ILE A 634 -13.69 19.18 -2.10
CA ILE A 634 -14.95 18.68 -2.66
C ILE A 634 -14.74 18.19 -4.09
N ARG A 635 -14.03 18.96 -4.92
CA ARG A 635 -13.73 18.56 -6.30
C ARG A 635 -12.87 17.30 -6.39
N ALA A 636 -11.88 17.14 -5.51
CA ALA A 636 -11.06 15.94 -5.47
C ALA A 636 -11.92 14.70 -5.15
N ILE A 637 -12.81 14.79 -4.17
CA ILE A 637 -13.74 13.71 -3.82
C ILE A 637 -14.76 13.45 -4.95
N GLN A 638 -15.29 14.49 -5.59
CA GLN A 638 -16.20 14.33 -6.74
C GLN A 638 -15.55 13.58 -7.90
N LEU A 639 -14.30 13.91 -8.24
CA LEU A 639 -13.59 13.23 -9.32
C LEU A 639 -13.31 11.75 -8.97
N ALA A 640 -12.88 11.49 -7.74
CA ALA A 640 -12.59 10.13 -7.28
C ALA A 640 -13.86 9.26 -7.29
N LYS A 641 -14.97 9.75 -6.71
CA LYS A 641 -16.23 8.99 -6.67
C LYS A 641 -16.85 8.83 -8.06
N SER A 642 -16.66 9.81 -8.95
CA SER A 642 -17.17 9.72 -10.33
C SER A 642 -16.46 8.65 -11.13
N ALA A 643 -15.14 8.51 -10.94
CA ALA A 643 -14.40 7.42 -11.56
C ALA A 643 -14.90 6.05 -11.07
N LEU A 644 -15.12 5.92 -9.76
CA LEU A 644 -15.61 4.68 -9.16
C LEU A 644 -17.01 4.32 -9.66
N TYR A 645 -17.95 5.26 -9.59
CA TYR A 645 -19.34 5.04 -10.06
C TYR A 645 -19.39 4.74 -11.56
N ALA A 646 -18.62 5.46 -12.38
CA ALA A 646 -18.57 5.23 -13.82
C ALA A 646 -18.08 3.82 -14.16
N GLY A 647 -17.09 3.31 -13.43
CA GLY A 647 -16.64 1.92 -13.59
C GLY A 647 -17.72 0.91 -13.24
N ALA A 648 -18.41 1.10 -12.11
CA ALA A 648 -19.51 0.24 -11.70
C ALA A 648 -20.67 0.28 -12.71
N ARG A 649 -21.10 1.47 -13.14
CA ARG A 649 -22.18 1.64 -14.12
C ARG A 649 -21.82 1.03 -15.47
N LEU A 650 -20.57 1.19 -15.91
CA LEU A 650 -20.11 0.57 -17.15
C LEU A 650 -20.22 -0.96 -17.11
N LEU A 651 -19.86 -1.59 -15.99
CA LEU A 651 -20.03 -3.04 -15.83
C LEU A 651 -21.50 -3.43 -15.80
N MET A 652 -22.38 -2.61 -15.18
CA MET A 652 -23.83 -2.84 -15.18
C MET A 652 -24.40 -2.77 -16.60
N ASP A 653 -23.99 -1.79 -17.40
CA ASP A 653 -24.38 -1.68 -18.82
C ASP A 653 -23.92 -2.89 -19.64
N GLU A 654 -22.69 -3.37 -19.44
CA GLU A 654 -22.16 -4.57 -20.11
C GLU A 654 -22.87 -5.87 -19.66
N MET A 655 -23.41 -5.88 -18.44
CA MET A 655 -24.23 -6.96 -17.91
C MET A 655 -25.69 -6.84 -18.38
N GLY A 656 -26.11 -5.68 -18.87
CA GLY A 656 -27.49 -5.39 -19.30
C GLY A 656 -28.45 -5.24 -18.11
N VAL A 657 -28.00 -4.67 -16.99
CA VAL A 657 -28.77 -4.52 -15.75
C VAL A 657 -28.79 -3.07 -15.27
N ASP A 658 -29.88 -2.67 -14.62
CA ASP A 658 -30.02 -1.35 -13.99
C ASP A 658 -29.84 -1.39 -12.47
N GLN A 659 -29.84 -2.56 -11.88
CA GLN A 659 -29.73 -2.76 -10.43
C GLN A 659 -28.81 -3.95 -10.13
N VAL A 660 -28.25 -3.96 -8.94
CA VAL A 660 -27.49 -5.07 -8.37
C VAL A 660 -28.18 -5.54 -7.08
N ASP A 661 -28.04 -6.82 -6.75
CA ASP A 661 -28.68 -7.38 -5.55
C ASP A 661 -27.87 -7.08 -4.29
N ARG A 662 -26.55 -6.97 -4.44
CA ARG A 662 -25.60 -6.79 -3.34
C ARG A 662 -24.41 -5.94 -3.74
N VAL A 663 -23.92 -5.14 -2.79
CA VAL A 663 -22.67 -4.39 -2.90
C VAL A 663 -21.73 -4.81 -1.78
N VAL A 664 -20.48 -5.11 -2.12
CA VAL A 664 -19.41 -5.43 -1.18
C VAL A 664 -18.32 -4.36 -1.31
N LEU A 665 -18.11 -3.60 -0.23
CA LEU A 665 -17.01 -2.65 -0.13
C LEU A 665 -15.78 -3.37 0.44
N ALA A 666 -14.75 -3.51 -0.35
CA ALA A 666 -13.49 -4.13 0.00
C ALA A 666 -12.36 -3.10 0.07
N GLY A 667 -11.17 -3.55 0.47
CA GLY A 667 -9.98 -2.74 0.63
C GLY A 667 -9.80 -2.23 2.06
N ALA A 668 -8.56 -1.89 2.39
CA ALA A 668 -8.20 -1.35 3.71
C ALA A 668 -9.01 -0.10 4.05
N PHE A 669 -9.40 0.63 3.03
CA PHE A 669 -10.18 1.85 3.11
C PHE A 669 -11.69 1.57 3.06
N GLY A 670 -12.14 0.65 2.20
CA GLY A 670 -13.55 0.27 2.04
C GLY A 670 -14.21 -0.22 3.33
N ALA A 671 -13.42 -0.85 4.22
CA ALA A 671 -13.88 -1.31 5.54
C ALA A 671 -14.33 -0.18 6.47
N HIS A 672 -13.89 1.04 6.22
CA HIS A 672 -14.17 2.20 7.07
C HIS A 672 -15.16 3.18 6.45
N ILE A 673 -15.63 2.92 5.23
CA ILE A 673 -16.64 3.74 4.55
C ILE A 673 -18.02 3.37 5.08
N SER A 674 -18.74 4.36 5.57
CA SER A 674 -20.16 4.20 5.91
C SER A 674 -21.00 3.97 4.65
N PRO A 675 -21.77 2.89 4.54
CA PRO A 675 -22.65 2.64 3.40
C PRO A 675 -23.61 3.80 3.10
N LYS A 676 -24.19 4.43 4.14
CA LYS A 676 -25.04 5.62 4.02
C LYS A 676 -24.29 6.76 3.31
N HIS A 677 -23.08 7.08 3.77
CA HIS A 677 -22.30 8.18 3.22
C HIS A 677 -21.80 7.87 1.79
N ALA A 678 -21.47 6.60 1.50
CA ALA A 678 -21.15 6.16 0.14
C ALA A 678 -22.30 6.40 -0.84
N MET A 679 -23.55 6.12 -0.42
CA MET A 679 -24.75 6.40 -1.22
C MET A 679 -25.04 7.90 -1.33
N VAL A 680 -24.88 8.68 -0.25
CA VAL A 680 -25.07 10.15 -0.26
C VAL A 680 -24.15 10.82 -1.27
N LEU A 681 -22.92 10.35 -1.37
CA LEU A 681 -21.97 10.84 -2.37
C LEU A 681 -22.20 10.26 -3.76
N GLY A 682 -22.95 9.16 -3.91
CA GLY A 682 -23.03 8.41 -5.16
C GLY A 682 -21.71 7.74 -5.52
N MET A 683 -21.07 7.11 -4.54
CA MET A 683 -19.89 6.24 -4.75
C MET A 683 -20.33 4.86 -5.23
N ILE A 684 -21.51 4.43 -4.83
CA ILE A 684 -22.11 3.13 -5.16
C ILE A 684 -23.52 3.34 -5.75
N PRO A 685 -24.04 2.39 -6.53
CA PRO A 685 -25.43 2.39 -6.98
C PRO A 685 -26.40 2.39 -5.80
N ASP A 686 -27.63 2.87 -6.04
CA ASP A 686 -28.68 2.90 -5.03
C ASP A 686 -29.21 1.49 -4.73
N VAL A 687 -28.92 0.98 -3.56
CA VAL A 687 -29.38 -0.33 -3.05
C VAL A 687 -29.91 -0.18 -1.62
N PRO A 688 -30.72 -1.11 -1.11
CA PRO A 688 -31.02 -1.14 0.32
C PRO A 688 -29.74 -1.22 1.17
N LEU A 689 -29.67 -0.46 2.28
CA LEU A 689 -28.45 -0.43 3.12
C LEU A 689 -28.01 -1.81 3.61
N GLU A 690 -28.95 -2.69 3.92
CA GLU A 690 -28.73 -4.07 4.31
C GLU A 690 -28.08 -4.93 3.22
N ALA A 691 -28.16 -4.51 1.97
CA ALA A 691 -27.49 -5.15 0.84
C ALA A 691 -26.04 -4.70 0.67
N VAL A 692 -25.59 -3.68 1.43
CA VAL A 692 -24.20 -3.22 1.41
C VAL A 692 -23.43 -3.83 2.57
N THR A 693 -22.37 -4.55 2.27
CA THR A 693 -21.51 -5.19 3.27
C THR A 693 -20.06 -4.75 3.10
N SER A 694 -19.27 -4.85 4.18
CA SER A 694 -17.83 -4.60 4.13
C SER A 694 -17.08 -5.93 4.23
N ALA A 695 -16.09 -6.13 3.34
CA ALA A 695 -15.22 -7.31 3.32
C ALA A 695 -13.84 -7.04 3.95
N GLY A 696 -13.58 -5.81 4.38
CA GLY A 696 -12.24 -5.46 4.88
C GLY A 696 -11.16 -5.63 3.81
N ASN A 697 -9.97 -6.08 4.19
CA ASN A 697 -8.90 -6.38 3.23
C ASN A 697 -9.19 -7.71 2.51
N ALA A 698 -10.08 -7.68 1.51
CA ALA A 698 -10.45 -8.86 0.73
C ALA A 698 -9.26 -9.42 -0.07
N ALA A 699 -8.38 -8.56 -0.59
CA ALA A 699 -7.15 -8.98 -1.28
C ALA A 699 -6.24 -9.78 -0.34
N GLY A 700 -5.98 -9.27 0.87
CA GLY A 700 -5.22 -9.99 1.90
C GLY A 700 -5.91 -11.29 2.36
N THR A 701 -7.25 -11.31 2.40
CA THR A 701 -8.02 -12.52 2.70
C THR A 701 -7.85 -13.57 1.59
N GLY A 702 -7.92 -13.17 0.32
CA GLY A 702 -7.64 -14.05 -0.82
C GLY A 702 -6.22 -14.60 -0.82
N ALA A 703 -5.23 -13.77 -0.46
CA ALA A 703 -3.85 -14.21 -0.28
C ALA A 703 -3.73 -15.30 0.81
N ARG A 704 -4.43 -15.15 1.95
CA ARG A 704 -4.49 -16.17 3.01
C ARG A 704 -5.17 -17.44 2.55
N ILE A 705 -6.28 -17.34 1.81
CA ILE A 705 -6.95 -18.50 1.23
C ILE A 705 -5.99 -19.27 0.32
N ALA A 706 -5.28 -18.57 -0.57
CA ALA A 706 -4.31 -19.18 -1.47
C ALA A 706 -3.08 -19.76 -0.73
N LEU A 707 -2.70 -19.19 0.43
CA LEU A 707 -1.63 -19.72 1.27
C LEU A 707 -2.03 -21.03 1.93
N LEU A 708 -3.26 -21.09 2.47
CA LEU A 708 -3.72 -22.16 3.35
C LEU A 708 -4.49 -23.27 2.62
N ASN A 709 -4.79 -23.09 1.31
CA ASN A 709 -5.56 -24.04 0.53
C ASN A 709 -5.06 -24.16 -0.92
N ARG A 710 -4.48 -25.33 -1.27
CA ARG A 710 -3.97 -25.62 -2.63
C ARG A 710 -5.08 -25.69 -3.68
N ALA A 711 -6.26 -26.19 -3.31
CA ALA A 711 -7.39 -26.28 -4.23
C ALA A 711 -7.85 -24.88 -4.64
N ALA A 712 -7.80 -23.90 -3.73
CA ALA A 712 -8.11 -22.51 -4.03
C ALA A 712 -7.12 -21.86 -5.03
N ARG A 713 -5.84 -22.28 -5.06
CA ARG A 713 -4.88 -21.85 -6.09
C ARG A 713 -5.33 -22.30 -7.48
N ARG A 714 -5.65 -23.58 -7.63
CA ARG A 714 -6.15 -24.14 -8.90
C ARG A 714 -7.48 -23.53 -9.32
N GLU A 715 -8.33 -23.26 -8.35
CA GLU A 715 -9.59 -22.58 -8.59
C GLU A 715 -9.36 -21.19 -9.20
N ILE A 716 -8.58 -20.33 -8.54
CA ILE A 716 -8.39 -18.96 -9.03
C ILE A 716 -7.65 -18.91 -10.38
N GLU A 717 -6.68 -19.77 -10.64
CA GLU A 717 -6.03 -19.91 -11.94
C GLU A 717 -7.02 -20.26 -13.07
N THR A 718 -8.10 -20.96 -12.73
CA THR A 718 -9.18 -21.28 -13.67
C THR A 718 -10.18 -20.13 -13.79
N GLU A 719 -10.58 -19.54 -12.65
CA GLU A 719 -11.63 -18.52 -12.60
C GLU A 719 -11.18 -17.21 -13.26
N VAL A 720 -9.93 -16.77 -13.11
CA VAL A 720 -9.43 -15.54 -13.74
C VAL A 720 -9.56 -15.55 -15.26
N ARG A 721 -9.53 -16.74 -15.87
CA ARG A 721 -9.67 -16.91 -17.33
C ARG A 721 -11.11 -16.78 -17.82
N LYS A 722 -12.08 -16.87 -16.91
CA LYS A 722 -13.52 -16.70 -17.19
C LYS A 722 -13.97 -15.26 -16.96
N ILE A 723 -13.23 -14.50 -16.16
CA ILE A 723 -13.54 -13.10 -15.87
C ILE A 723 -13.28 -12.25 -17.13
N THR A 724 -14.32 -11.56 -17.59
CA THR A 724 -14.21 -10.66 -18.73
C THR A 724 -13.81 -9.27 -18.27
N LYS A 725 -12.64 -8.79 -18.68
CA LYS A 725 -12.22 -7.41 -18.43
C LYS A 725 -12.94 -6.43 -19.35
N VAL A 726 -13.40 -5.31 -18.78
CA VAL A 726 -13.88 -4.13 -19.50
C VAL A 726 -12.82 -3.02 -19.35
N GLU A 727 -12.34 -2.48 -20.49
CA GLU A 727 -11.26 -1.49 -20.49
C GLU A 727 -11.81 -0.06 -20.38
N THR A 728 -11.76 0.51 -19.18
CA THR A 728 -12.28 1.85 -18.89
C THR A 728 -11.54 2.97 -19.64
N ALA A 729 -10.26 2.76 -19.97
CA ALA A 729 -9.42 3.77 -20.62
C ALA A 729 -9.83 4.10 -22.05
N ILE A 730 -10.49 3.17 -22.76
CA ILE A 730 -10.88 3.31 -24.17
C ILE A 730 -12.39 3.25 -24.41
N GLU A 731 -13.19 2.95 -23.38
CA GLU A 731 -14.66 2.85 -23.48
C GLU A 731 -15.31 4.24 -23.44
N PRO A 732 -15.95 4.72 -24.51
CA PRO A 732 -16.53 6.07 -24.55
C PRO A 732 -17.60 6.31 -23.49
N ARG A 733 -18.43 5.29 -23.18
CA ARG A 733 -19.50 5.37 -22.15
C ARG A 733 -18.94 5.67 -20.77
N PHE A 734 -17.69 5.29 -20.47
CA PHE A 734 -17.05 5.63 -19.20
C PHE A 734 -17.02 7.14 -18.97
N GLN A 735 -16.70 7.93 -20.01
CA GLN A 735 -16.66 9.38 -19.90
C GLN A 735 -18.06 9.99 -19.69
N GLU A 736 -19.09 9.43 -20.29
CA GLU A 736 -20.48 9.86 -20.10
C GLU A 736 -20.93 9.62 -18.65
N HIS A 737 -20.71 8.41 -18.15
CA HIS A 737 -21.00 8.06 -16.74
C HIS A 737 -20.19 8.91 -15.77
N PHE A 738 -18.90 9.13 -16.07
CA PHE A 738 -18.04 9.97 -15.23
C PHE A 738 -18.57 11.40 -15.08
N VAL A 739 -19.05 12.02 -16.17
CA VAL A 739 -19.61 13.37 -16.14
C VAL A 739 -20.93 13.39 -15.36
N ALA A 740 -21.81 12.44 -15.60
CA ALA A 740 -23.09 12.34 -14.88
C ALA A 740 -22.88 12.08 -13.38
N ALA A 741 -21.91 11.29 -13.05
CA ALA A 741 -21.55 10.98 -11.66
C ALA A 741 -20.87 12.14 -10.90
N ASN A 742 -20.55 13.28 -11.50
CA ASN A 742 -19.99 14.41 -10.75
C ASN A 742 -20.97 15.09 -9.79
N ALA A 743 -22.29 14.97 -10.03
CA ALA A 743 -23.29 15.46 -9.08
C ALA A 743 -23.33 14.61 -7.80
N LEU A 744 -23.90 15.15 -6.72
CA LEU A 744 -24.04 14.52 -5.42
C LEU A 744 -25.52 14.24 -5.10
N PRO A 745 -26.02 12.98 -5.20
CA PRO A 745 -25.27 11.74 -5.52
C PRO A 745 -24.98 11.56 -7.00
N HIS A 746 -25.93 11.87 -7.91
CA HIS A 746 -25.82 11.65 -9.35
C HIS A 746 -26.70 12.64 -10.12
N ALA A 747 -26.34 12.95 -11.37
CA ALA A 747 -27.10 13.92 -12.17
C ALA A 747 -28.43 13.34 -12.70
N THR A 748 -28.45 12.07 -13.07
CA THR A 748 -29.55 11.40 -13.77
C THR A 748 -30.10 10.16 -13.08
N ASP A 749 -29.21 9.34 -12.50
CA ASP A 749 -29.65 8.09 -11.86
C ASP A 749 -30.46 8.37 -10.60
N PRO A 750 -31.59 7.69 -10.40
CA PRO A 750 -32.45 7.90 -9.23
C PRO A 750 -31.87 7.16 -8.01
N PHE A 751 -32.07 7.75 -6.83
CA PHE A 751 -31.66 7.19 -5.54
C PHE A 751 -32.84 7.03 -4.60
N PRO A 752 -33.86 6.17 -4.91
CA PRO A 752 -35.05 6.01 -4.11
C PRO A 752 -34.81 5.37 -2.74
N ASN A 753 -33.83 4.48 -2.59
CA ASN A 753 -33.48 3.89 -1.30
C ASN A 753 -32.81 4.93 -0.40
N LEU A 754 -31.85 5.68 -0.94
CA LEU A 754 -31.25 6.81 -0.24
C LEU A 754 -32.30 7.82 0.24
N ALA A 755 -33.26 8.19 -0.61
CA ALA A 755 -34.31 9.16 -0.26
C ALA A 755 -35.17 8.74 0.94
N LYS A 756 -35.27 7.43 1.23
CA LYS A 756 -36.00 6.89 2.39
C LYS A 756 -35.22 7.07 3.70
N ILE A 757 -33.88 7.03 3.64
CA ILE A 757 -33.01 7.00 4.83
C ILE A 757 -32.30 8.33 5.09
N ALA A 758 -32.03 9.10 4.03
CA ALA A 758 -31.37 10.40 4.10
C ALA A 758 -31.88 11.31 2.98
N PRO A 759 -33.06 11.92 3.17
CA PRO A 759 -33.58 12.88 2.18
C PRO A 759 -32.64 14.09 2.07
N LEU A 760 -32.13 14.32 0.86
CA LEU A 760 -31.14 15.38 0.61
C LEU A 760 -31.80 16.73 0.40
N PRO A 761 -31.30 17.81 1.06
CA PRO A 761 -31.82 19.17 0.84
C PRO A 761 -31.70 19.62 -0.62
N GLN A 762 -32.76 20.25 -1.14
CA GLN A 762 -32.76 20.82 -2.49
C GLN A 762 -32.27 22.28 -2.42
N VAL A 763 -30.97 22.46 -2.14
CA VAL A 763 -30.32 23.76 -2.14
C VAL A 763 -29.57 23.98 -3.46
N SER A 764 -29.50 25.24 -3.90
CA SER A 764 -28.72 25.64 -5.08
C SER A 764 -28.00 26.95 -4.74
N PHE A 765 -26.72 26.98 -4.92
CA PHE A 765 -25.90 28.15 -4.66
C PHE A 765 -25.42 28.77 -5.97
N ASN A 766 -25.58 30.10 -6.09
CA ASN A 766 -25.04 30.82 -7.23
C ASN A 766 -23.53 31.10 -6.93
N SER A 767 -22.65 30.67 -7.81
CA SER A 767 -21.28 31.17 -7.82
C SER A 767 -21.37 32.70 -8.00
N GLY A 768 -21.02 33.46 -6.97
CA GLY A 768 -21.09 34.92 -6.98
C GLY A 768 -20.29 35.52 -8.16
N GLY A 769 -20.94 35.58 -9.31
CA GLY A 769 -20.54 36.43 -10.42
C GLY A 769 -20.92 37.85 -10.04
N GLY A 770 -19.92 38.70 -9.83
CA GLY A 770 -20.11 40.10 -9.52
C GLY A 770 -21.15 40.76 -10.40
N ASP A 771 -21.93 41.60 -9.74
CA ASP A 771 -22.92 42.51 -10.31
C ASP A 771 -22.32 43.27 -11.55
N GLY A 772 -22.51 42.62 -12.70
CA GLY A 772 -22.12 43.16 -14.01
C GLY A 772 -23.34 43.76 -14.65
N GLY A 773 -23.59 45.04 -14.38
CA GLY A 773 -24.66 45.86 -14.86
C GLY A 773 -25.12 45.54 -16.30
N GLY A 774 -26.42 45.30 -16.40
CA GLY A 774 -27.11 45.03 -17.65
C GLY A 774 -26.85 46.08 -18.70
N ARG A 775 -25.97 45.78 -19.64
CA ARG A 775 -25.95 46.47 -20.92
C ARG A 775 -27.12 45.99 -21.78
N ARG A 776 -28.27 46.65 -21.63
CA ARG A 776 -29.37 46.63 -22.62
C ARG A 776 -28.80 46.95 -24.00
N ARG A 777 -28.64 45.96 -24.86
CA ARG A 777 -28.45 46.13 -26.28
C ARG A 777 -29.73 46.74 -26.87
N ARG A 778 -29.73 48.09 -27.08
CA ARG A 778 -30.70 48.75 -27.95
C ARG A 778 -30.56 48.15 -29.35
N ARG A 779 -31.56 47.42 -29.83
CA ARG A 779 -31.77 47.18 -31.26
C ARG A 779 -32.00 48.53 -31.90
N ARG A 780 -31.17 48.91 -32.87
CA ARG A 780 -31.53 49.90 -33.89
C ARG A 780 -32.16 49.15 -35.06
N VAL A 781 -33.30 49.68 -35.51
CA VAL A 781 -34.05 49.35 -36.71
C VAL A 781 -33.26 49.74 -37.95
#